data_801120ddc96eecb2e3f05710bf1b0f5a
#
_entry.id   801120ddc96eecb2e3f05710bf1b0f5a
#
_cell.length_a   1.000
_cell.length_b   1.000
_cell.length_c   1.000
_cell.angle_alpha   90.00
_cell.angle_beta   90.00
_cell.angle_gamma   90.00
#
_symmetry.space_group_name_H-M   'P 1'
#
loop_
_entity.id
_entity.type
_entity.pdbx_description
1 polymer ?
#
loop_
_entity_poly.entity_id
_entity_poly.type
_entity_poly.pdbx_seq_one_letter_code
_entity_poly.pdbx_strand_id
1 'polypeptide(L)'
;MVHRNIFDIEMPKYLWQPSKPVKSAKPNMAFDSETQEGYTRLIADSNGRKIALSNLKEYLEFLSYMPYRSTVNWWYNLSYDQNSLLKFLDRDQRKEMIIRNQIDVEGFRISIIPNKELQISTLVKDEYNKDGSKKIARSIFFYDLAQFYDFKPLKILAPLVDMEKVEVEDIQNIDWMKYQVDDSYHKLINDRCVIDSEITKLLADKLTKEINKVVIVNKYKSKATIARQYVLENLKKKLDLPDYGLLQASLDCFHAGHIETMSMGSFQNVYNADINSAYPHAMSQLPSTEGIYLRNRNYEPDTIYSYYKIIIDYHNDFSSPLWYSKGSNNYHANGLFNTWVTKPEYEYLISTDFNPIIEKAYHLKETSQTIKPFENLIHDLYERRMQAKREKDPIEKVIKVILNSMYGVTINTVLKYEESEDDTDIWIVNAYNEIINYEKTFKATNMYNPLFATQITALTRMKIFNDFKKYFQHIKAISTDGIYLTKKPHSIKVTEGLGNYSLDKINKYILLGSGRYFSLDKDDNVESSHSRFRGVSLPPSQMYGAMDINRDKKNIEVNKTKVIKLKEAHKNSKYYNLTFASFPLQQFNQTDLFNTFQITQKKINFYEQRRKWYGEFETIQDIFDTQLISRPYNTSELI
;
A
#
# COMPACT_ATOMS: atom_id res chain seq x y z
N MET A 1 1.23 -8.87 -3.61
CA MET A 1 1.93 -9.68 -4.63
C MET A 1 1.27 -9.34 -5.96
N VAL A 2 2.04 -8.93 -6.94
CA VAL A 2 1.51 -8.74 -8.31
C VAL A 2 1.41 -10.13 -8.92
N HIS A 3 0.21 -10.51 -9.36
CA HIS A 3 0.03 -11.76 -10.09
C HIS A 3 0.61 -11.58 -11.49
N ARG A 4 1.44 -12.53 -11.94
CA ARG A 4 2.21 -12.38 -13.18
C ARG A 4 1.61 -13.08 -14.40
N ASN A 5 0.55 -13.85 -14.23
CA ASN A 5 -0.14 -14.49 -15.35
C ASN A 5 -1.51 -13.82 -15.56
N ILE A 6 -1.68 -13.17 -16.70
CA ILE A 6 -2.90 -12.46 -17.03
C ILE A 6 -4.10 -13.40 -17.22
N PHE A 7 -3.83 -14.66 -17.61
CA PHE A 7 -4.89 -15.64 -17.85
C PHE A 7 -5.52 -16.17 -16.57
N ASP A 8 -4.85 -16.00 -15.43
CA ASP A 8 -5.40 -16.36 -14.10
C ASP A 8 -6.16 -15.18 -13.45
N ILE A 9 -6.31 -14.07 -14.18
CA ILE A 9 -6.99 -12.87 -13.68
C ILE A 9 -8.34 -12.72 -14.37
N GLU A 10 -9.43 -12.70 -13.61
CA GLU A 10 -10.75 -12.32 -14.10
C GLU A 10 -10.71 -10.84 -14.54
N MET A 11 -10.67 -10.61 -15.85
CA MET A 11 -10.57 -9.27 -16.43
C MET A 11 -11.96 -8.66 -16.66
N PRO A 12 -12.13 -7.34 -16.47
CA PRO A 12 -13.38 -6.66 -16.77
C PRO A 12 -13.55 -6.52 -18.30
N LYS A 13 -14.81 -6.37 -18.74
CA LYS A 13 -15.11 -6.13 -20.16
C LYS A 13 -14.42 -4.88 -20.73
N TYR A 14 -14.24 -3.86 -19.90
CA TYR A 14 -13.51 -2.64 -20.22
C TYR A 14 -12.52 -2.36 -19.09
N LEU A 15 -11.32 -1.88 -19.44
CA LEU A 15 -10.32 -1.54 -18.42
C LEU A 15 -10.82 -0.40 -17.52
N TRP A 16 -11.25 0.70 -18.13
CA TRP A 16 -11.69 1.88 -17.38
C TRP A 16 -12.96 2.44 -18.02
N GLN A 17 -13.89 2.85 -17.19
CA GLN A 17 -15.13 3.49 -17.65
C GLN A 17 -15.34 4.81 -16.91
N PRO A 18 -15.71 5.90 -17.62
CA PRO A 18 -16.14 7.12 -16.97
C PRO A 18 -17.26 6.87 -15.96
N SER A 19 -17.20 7.51 -14.82
CA SER A 19 -18.26 7.48 -13.82
C SER A 19 -18.97 8.83 -13.76
N LYS A 20 -20.27 8.81 -13.41
CA LYS A 20 -21.01 10.05 -13.12
C LYS A 20 -20.49 10.63 -11.80
N PRO A 21 -20.33 11.95 -11.71
CA PRO A 21 -19.99 12.60 -10.46
C PRO A 21 -21.03 12.31 -9.36
N VAL A 22 -20.54 12.16 -8.14
CA VAL A 22 -21.41 12.06 -6.96
C VAL A 22 -22.06 13.42 -6.72
N LYS A 23 -23.39 13.46 -6.67
CA LYS A 23 -24.14 14.73 -6.62
C LYS A 23 -24.02 15.46 -5.29
N SER A 24 -23.91 14.73 -4.18
CA SER A 24 -23.85 15.30 -2.84
C SER A 24 -23.01 14.44 -1.89
N ALA A 25 -22.27 15.09 -1.02
CA ALA A 25 -21.57 14.44 0.09
C ALA A 25 -22.60 14.04 1.16
N LYS A 26 -22.40 12.85 1.73
CA LYS A 26 -23.14 12.41 2.91
C LYS A 26 -22.50 13.01 4.17
N PRO A 27 -23.29 13.29 5.23
CA PRO A 27 -22.76 13.68 6.52
C PRO A 27 -21.94 12.52 7.14
N ASN A 28 -21.00 12.87 8.00
CA ASN A 28 -20.19 11.88 8.72
C ASN A 28 -20.88 11.45 10.01
N MET A 29 -20.70 10.19 10.36
CA MET A 29 -21.00 9.57 11.63
C MET A 29 -19.76 8.82 12.09
N ALA A 30 -19.49 8.80 13.40
CA ALA A 30 -18.37 8.02 13.90
C ALA A 30 -18.77 7.18 15.10
N PHE A 31 -17.93 6.17 15.38
CA PHE A 31 -18.18 5.14 16.38
C PHE A 31 -16.93 4.91 17.19
N ASP A 32 -17.14 4.51 18.43
CA ASP A 32 -16.11 3.98 19.31
C ASP A 32 -16.67 2.83 20.14
N SER A 33 -15.79 1.96 20.64
CA SER A 33 -16.20 0.85 21.49
C SER A 33 -15.23 0.60 22.64
N GLU A 34 -15.77 0.16 23.77
CA GLU A 34 -15.00 -0.31 24.91
C GLU A 34 -15.13 -1.82 25.06
N THR A 35 -14.01 -2.48 25.41
CA THR A 35 -13.93 -3.93 25.40
C THR A 35 -13.56 -4.50 26.76
N GLN A 36 -14.03 -5.72 27.03
CA GLN A 36 -13.58 -6.58 28.12
C GLN A 36 -12.99 -7.87 27.54
N GLU A 37 -11.76 -8.19 27.89
CA GLU A 37 -11.06 -9.38 27.35
C GLU A 37 -11.12 -9.47 25.83
N GLY A 38 -11.20 -8.30 25.16
CA GLY A 38 -11.32 -8.16 23.73
C GLY A 38 -12.72 -8.38 23.14
N TYR A 39 -13.76 -8.63 23.95
CA TYR A 39 -15.16 -8.57 23.51
C TYR A 39 -15.70 -7.14 23.67
N THR A 40 -16.37 -6.64 22.67
CA THR A 40 -17.06 -5.35 22.77
C THR A 40 -18.16 -5.44 23.81
N ARG A 41 -18.11 -4.57 24.82
CA ARG A 41 -19.10 -4.47 25.90
C ARG A 41 -19.93 -3.21 25.83
N LEU A 42 -19.38 -2.16 25.28
CA LEU A 42 -20.06 -0.88 25.09
C LEU A 42 -19.73 -0.39 23.67
N ILE A 43 -20.72 0.16 23.00
CA ILE A 43 -20.55 0.84 21.73
C ILE A 43 -21.32 2.15 21.76
N ALA A 44 -20.75 3.21 21.19
CA ALA A 44 -21.40 4.50 21.03
C ALA A 44 -21.19 5.07 19.64
N ASP A 45 -22.14 5.91 19.20
CA ASP A 45 -21.97 6.78 18.04
C ASP A 45 -21.76 8.24 18.47
N SER A 46 -21.29 9.04 17.55
CA SER A 46 -21.01 10.48 17.75
C SER A 46 -22.24 11.37 17.93
N ASN A 47 -23.45 10.82 17.92
CA ASN A 47 -24.70 11.51 18.28
C ASN A 47 -25.18 11.12 19.68
N GLY A 48 -24.37 10.35 20.43
CA GLY A 48 -24.68 9.95 21.80
C GLY A 48 -25.54 8.70 21.92
N ARG A 49 -25.91 8.03 20.81
CA ARG A 49 -26.56 6.73 20.85
C ARG A 49 -25.54 5.70 21.32
N LYS A 50 -25.87 4.96 22.35
CA LYS A 50 -24.97 3.96 22.96
C LYS A 50 -25.75 2.78 23.50
N ILE A 51 -25.06 1.63 23.62
CA ILE A 51 -25.63 0.41 24.20
C ILE A 51 -24.53 -0.42 24.85
N ALA A 52 -24.80 -0.97 26.03
CA ALA A 52 -24.01 -2.06 26.59
C ALA A 52 -24.43 -3.37 25.91
N LEU A 53 -23.45 -4.15 25.42
CA LEU A 53 -23.65 -5.35 24.61
C LEU A 53 -23.47 -6.61 25.43
N SER A 54 -24.39 -7.56 25.21
CA SER A 54 -24.32 -8.89 25.80
C SER A 54 -24.03 -9.99 24.77
N ASN A 55 -24.35 -9.75 23.49
CA ASN A 55 -24.22 -10.76 22.44
C ASN A 55 -24.01 -10.13 21.05
N LEU A 56 -23.69 -10.97 20.07
CA LEU A 56 -23.43 -10.59 18.69
C LEU A 56 -24.66 -9.94 18.03
N LYS A 57 -25.86 -10.42 18.30
CA LYS A 57 -27.07 -9.92 17.66
C LYS A 57 -27.31 -8.45 18.01
N GLU A 58 -27.22 -8.10 19.28
CA GLU A 58 -27.32 -6.70 19.75
C GLU A 58 -26.29 -5.79 19.05
N TYR A 59 -25.05 -6.28 18.90
CA TYR A 59 -24.01 -5.55 18.18
C TYR A 59 -24.38 -5.29 16.73
N LEU A 60 -24.85 -6.34 16.01
CA LEU A 60 -25.25 -6.22 14.61
C LEU A 60 -26.49 -5.36 14.41
N GLU A 61 -27.47 -5.43 15.32
CA GLU A 61 -28.66 -4.58 15.33
C GLU A 61 -28.27 -3.10 15.56
N PHE A 62 -27.33 -2.80 16.47
CA PHE A 62 -26.80 -1.46 16.65
C PHE A 62 -26.18 -0.91 15.38
N LEU A 63 -25.28 -1.68 14.74
CA LEU A 63 -24.59 -1.27 13.50
C LEU A 63 -25.51 -1.22 12.29
N SER A 64 -26.62 -1.96 12.28
CA SER A 64 -27.58 -1.99 11.17
C SER A 64 -28.65 -0.89 11.23
N TYR A 65 -28.55 0.06 12.17
CA TYR A 65 -29.50 1.15 12.35
C TYR A 65 -29.66 1.98 11.07
N MET A 66 -30.93 2.15 10.63
CA MET A 66 -31.25 2.72 9.30
C MET A 66 -30.59 4.06 8.99
N PRO A 67 -30.52 5.04 9.92
CA PRO A 67 -29.89 6.34 9.66
C PRO A 67 -28.43 6.23 9.20
N TYR A 68 -27.67 5.21 9.62
CA TYR A 68 -26.28 5.02 9.21
C TYR A 68 -26.11 4.72 7.71
N ARG A 69 -27.17 4.37 6.99
CA ARG A 69 -27.14 4.23 5.53
C ARG A 69 -26.98 5.58 4.82
N SER A 70 -27.45 6.64 5.46
CA SER A 70 -27.41 8.00 4.90
C SER A 70 -26.16 8.77 5.27
N THR A 71 -25.25 8.17 6.02
CA THR A 71 -24.00 8.75 6.50
C THR A 71 -22.78 8.05 5.90
N VAL A 72 -21.61 8.67 6.02
CA VAL A 72 -20.31 8.02 5.92
C VAL A 72 -19.90 7.68 7.34
N ASN A 73 -19.72 6.39 7.63
CA ASN A 73 -19.53 5.89 8.98
C ASN A 73 -18.05 5.58 9.22
N TRP A 74 -17.51 6.07 10.32
CA TRP A 74 -16.10 6.03 10.64
C TRP A 74 -15.80 5.37 11.99
N TRP A 75 -14.72 4.59 12.00
CA TRP A 75 -14.05 4.15 13.21
C TRP A 75 -12.64 4.71 13.23
N TYR A 76 -12.05 4.86 14.41
CA TYR A 76 -10.64 5.12 14.52
C TYR A 76 -9.91 3.83 14.86
N ASN A 77 -9.02 3.34 13.96
CA ASN A 77 -8.36 2.05 14.06
C ASN A 77 -9.33 0.85 14.04
N LEU A 78 -10.19 0.83 13.03
CA LEU A 78 -11.26 -0.16 12.81
C LEU A 78 -10.83 -1.63 12.97
N SER A 79 -9.54 -1.95 12.80
CA SER A 79 -9.05 -3.33 13.00
C SER A 79 -9.28 -3.85 14.40
N TYR A 80 -9.21 -3.00 15.41
CA TYR A 80 -9.46 -3.38 16.78
C TYR A 80 -10.91 -3.82 16.96
N ASP A 81 -11.84 -3.02 16.46
CA ASP A 81 -13.28 -3.26 16.58
C ASP A 81 -13.73 -4.43 15.71
N GLN A 82 -13.14 -4.60 14.50
CA GLN A 82 -13.35 -5.80 13.69
C GLN A 82 -12.96 -7.07 14.44
N ASN A 83 -11.81 -7.08 15.11
CA ASN A 83 -11.36 -8.24 15.85
C ASN A 83 -12.23 -8.54 17.07
N SER A 84 -12.69 -7.50 17.78
CA SER A 84 -13.58 -7.68 18.92
C SER A 84 -14.96 -8.24 18.51
N LEU A 85 -15.48 -7.79 17.36
CA LEU A 85 -16.69 -8.37 16.75
C LEU A 85 -16.49 -9.84 16.38
N LEU A 86 -15.34 -10.21 15.80
CA LEU A 86 -15.05 -11.58 15.41
C LEU A 86 -14.94 -12.55 16.60
N LYS A 87 -14.68 -12.06 17.80
CA LYS A 87 -14.66 -12.89 19.01
C LYS A 87 -16.02 -13.49 19.36
N PHE A 88 -17.13 -12.85 18.97
CA PHE A 88 -18.48 -13.39 19.17
C PHE A 88 -18.82 -14.56 18.25
N LEU A 89 -18.05 -14.77 17.17
CA LEU A 89 -18.25 -15.88 16.25
C LEU A 89 -17.75 -17.19 16.85
N ASP A 90 -18.44 -18.29 16.55
CA ASP A 90 -17.97 -19.62 16.88
C ASP A 90 -16.76 -20.04 16.00
N ARG A 91 -16.24 -21.23 16.24
CA ARG A 91 -15.05 -21.74 15.58
C ARG A 91 -15.20 -21.86 14.06
N ASP A 92 -16.31 -22.38 13.58
CA ASP A 92 -16.50 -22.65 12.15
C ASP A 92 -16.86 -21.37 11.41
N GLN A 93 -17.63 -20.50 12.04
CA GLN A 93 -17.89 -19.13 11.56
C GLN A 93 -16.59 -18.31 11.39
N ARG A 94 -15.64 -18.45 12.33
CA ARG A 94 -14.34 -17.77 12.19
C ARG A 94 -13.51 -18.32 11.04
N LYS A 95 -13.52 -19.64 10.80
CA LYS A 95 -12.84 -20.25 9.64
C LYS A 95 -13.39 -19.70 8.34
N GLU A 96 -14.72 -19.70 8.19
CA GLU A 96 -15.37 -19.15 7.00
C GLU A 96 -15.00 -17.68 6.80
N MET A 97 -15.05 -16.87 7.87
CA MET A 97 -14.64 -15.47 7.80
C MET A 97 -13.19 -15.29 7.36
N ILE A 98 -12.26 -16.14 7.79
CA ILE A 98 -10.84 -16.08 7.41
C ILE A 98 -10.67 -16.34 5.91
N ILE A 99 -11.41 -17.29 5.34
CA ILE A 99 -11.32 -17.66 3.92
C ILE A 99 -12.03 -16.65 3.06
N ARG A 100 -13.31 -16.41 3.31
CA ARG A 100 -14.19 -15.62 2.43
C ARG A 100 -14.15 -14.13 2.72
N ASN A 101 -13.57 -13.69 3.87
CA ASN A 101 -13.69 -12.34 4.42
C ASN A 101 -15.16 -11.91 4.62
N GLN A 102 -16.08 -12.85 4.68
CA GLN A 102 -17.50 -12.62 4.95
C GLN A 102 -18.14 -13.85 5.60
N ILE A 103 -19.23 -13.62 6.34
CA ILE A 103 -20.05 -14.67 6.94
C ILE A 103 -21.51 -14.22 7.08
N ASP A 104 -22.44 -15.15 6.97
CA ASP A 104 -23.84 -14.96 7.24
C ASP A 104 -24.18 -15.49 8.65
N VAL A 105 -24.59 -14.61 9.56
CA VAL A 105 -24.89 -14.93 10.98
C VAL A 105 -26.00 -14.02 11.50
N GLU A 106 -26.88 -14.54 12.37
CA GLU A 106 -27.96 -13.77 13.02
C GLU A 106 -28.85 -12.94 12.07
N GLY A 107 -29.05 -13.38 10.83
CA GLY A 107 -29.80 -12.63 9.80
C GLY A 107 -29.01 -11.49 9.13
N PHE A 108 -27.72 -11.42 9.36
CA PHE A 108 -26.82 -10.42 8.76
C PHE A 108 -25.69 -11.09 8.00
N ARG A 109 -25.17 -10.40 6.99
CA ARG A 109 -23.87 -10.68 6.39
C ARG A 109 -22.85 -9.69 6.92
N ILE A 110 -21.81 -10.20 7.55
CA ILE A 110 -20.62 -9.45 7.96
C ILE A 110 -19.57 -9.61 6.87
N SER A 111 -19.04 -8.51 6.31
CA SER A 111 -17.91 -8.55 5.36
C SER A 111 -16.81 -7.62 5.84
N ILE A 112 -15.56 -8.09 5.80
CA ILE A 112 -14.40 -7.35 6.34
C ILE A 112 -13.32 -7.21 5.28
N ILE A 113 -12.83 -5.97 5.10
CA ILE A 113 -11.55 -5.69 4.49
C ILE A 113 -10.64 -5.17 5.62
N PRO A 114 -9.65 -5.96 6.09
CA PRO A 114 -8.84 -5.58 7.24
C PRO A 114 -8.23 -4.18 7.13
N ASN A 115 -8.33 -3.38 8.19
CA ASN A 115 -7.86 -1.99 8.31
C ASN A 115 -8.46 -1.02 7.26
N LYS A 116 -9.62 -1.33 6.68
CA LYS A 116 -10.22 -0.47 5.64
C LYS A 116 -11.72 -0.34 5.74
N GLU A 117 -12.43 -1.48 5.85
CA GLU A 117 -13.89 -1.48 5.73
C GLU A 117 -14.48 -2.63 6.54
N LEU A 118 -15.56 -2.33 7.25
CA LEU A 118 -16.53 -3.29 7.76
C LEU A 118 -17.86 -3.02 7.06
N GLN A 119 -18.48 -4.07 6.54
CA GLN A 119 -19.82 -3.98 5.94
C GLN A 119 -20.75 -4.88 6.72
N ILE A 120 -21.87 -4.33 7.17
CA ILE A 120 -22.98 -5.06 7.76
C ILE A 120 -24.16 -4.99 6.79
N SER A 121 -24.62 -6.15 6.33
CA SER A 121 -25.75 -6.26 5.41
C SER A 121 -26.87 -7.04 6.06
N THR A 122 -28.08 -6.49 6.07
CA THR A 122 -29.28 -7.22 6.51
C THR A 122 -29.71 -8.17 5.39
N LEU A 123 -29.93 -9.42 5.71
CA LEU A 123 -30.40 -10.45 4.78
C LEU A 123 -31.92 -10.48 4.69
N VAL A 124 -32.45 -10.84 3.54
CA VAL A 124 -33.87 -11.13 3.38
C VAL A 124 -34.10 -12.57 3.82
N LYS A 125 -35.11 -12.78 4.65
CA LYS A 125 -35.43 -14.11 5.15
C LYS A 125 -35.91 -14.98 3.98
N ASP A 126 -35.32 -16.18 3.89
CA ASP A 126 -35.69 -17.24 2.95
C ASP A 126 -35.69 -16.83 1.45
N GLU A 127 -34.95 -15.74 1.10
CA GLU A 127 -34.76 -15.33 -0.30
C GLU A 127 -33.30 -15.47 -0.73
N TYR A 128 -33.11 -16.04 -1.93
CA TYR A 128 -31.81 -16.33 -2.49
C TYR A 128 -31.66 -15.68 -3.89
N ASN A 129 -30.43 -15.34 -4.24
CA ASN A 129 -30.04 -14.93 -5.59
C ASN A 129 -29.93 -16.17 -6.50
N LYS A 130 -29.73 -15.95 -7.80
CA LYS A 130 -29.57 -17.03 -8.80
C LYS A 130 -28.35 -17.90 -8.56
N ASP A 131 -27.33 -17.38 -7.89
CA ASP A 131 -26.08 -18.07 -7.51
C ASP A 131 -26.18 -18.80 -6.16
N GLY A 132 -27.34 -18.92 -5.58
CA GLY A 132 -27.57 -19.58 -4.30
C GLY A 132 -27.22 -18.73 -3.07
N SER A 133 -26.62 -17.54 -3.23
CA SER A 133 -26.33 -16.66 -2.11
C SER A 133 -27.59 -16.01 -1.55
N LYS A 134 -27.63 -15.78 -0.21
CA LYS A 134 -28.76 -15.08 0.42
C LYS A 134 -28.91 -13.66 -0.11
N LYS A 135 -30.14 -13.25 -0.37
CA LYS A 135 -30.48 -11.94 -0.86
C LYS A 135 -30.24 -10.87 0.21
N ILE A 136 -29.61 -9.77 -0.18
CA ILE A 136 -29.31 -8.65 0.69
C ILE A 136 -30.43 -7.60 0.56
N ALA A 137 -31.04 -7.23 1.69
CA ALA A 137 -32.03 -6.14 1.75
C ALA A 137 -31.35 -4.78 1.72
N ARG A 138 -30.26 -4.63 2.50
CA ARG A 138 -29.52 -3.38 2.63
C ARG A 138 -28.11 -3.62 3.18
N SER A 139 -27.20 -2.66 2.92
CA SER A 139 -25.84 -2.68 3.44
C SER A 139 -25.46 -1.33 4.03
N ILE A 140 -24.72 -1.37 5.15
CA ILE A 140 -24.10 -0.22 5.81
C ILE A 140 -22.61 -0.46 5.83
N PHE A 141 -21.84 0.58 5.50
CA PHE A 141 -20.39 0.52 5.37
C PHE A 141 -19.75 1.39 6.45
N PHE A 142 -18.69 0.89 7.04
CA PHE A 142 -17.87 1.56 8.04
C PHE A 142 -16.42 1.58 7.55
N TYR A 143 -15.73 2.71 7.74
CA TYR A 143 -14.38 2.93 7.22
C TYR A 143 -13.41 3.25 8.35
N ASP A 144 -12.12 2.90 8.14
CA ASP A 144 -11.06 3.24 9.07
C ASP A 144 -10.51 4.64 8.80
N LEU A 145 -10.67 5.55 9.75
CA LEU A 145 -10.15 6.91 9.66
C LEU A 145 -8.64 6.98 9.89
N ALA A 146 -8.09 6.10 10.74
CA ALA A 146 -6.69 6.13 11.16
C ALA A 146 -5.72 6.05 9.96
N GLN A 147 -6.07 5.34 8.88
CA GLN A 147 -5.27 5.25 7.66
C GLN A 147 -5.03 6.61 6.97
N PHE A 148 -5.89 7.59 7.19
CA PHE A 148 -5.76 8.94 6.63
C PHE A 148 -4.89 9.85 7.49
N TYR A 149 -4.70 9.48 8.75
CA TYR A 149 -3.86 10.17 9.74
C TYR A 149 -2.59 9.38 10.11
N ASP A 150 -2.15 8.49 9.19
CA ASP A 150 -0.93 7.68 9.30
C ASP A 150 -0.87 6.87 10.62
N PHE A 151 -2.03 6.43 11.12
CA PHE A 151 -2.22 5.65 12.35
C PHE A 151 -1.65 6.32 13.62
N LYS A 152 -1.62 7.65 13.65
CA LYS A 152 -1.24 8.38 14.88
C LYS A 152 -2.27 8.13 15.98
N PRO A 153 -1.87 8.08 17.26
CA PRO A 153 -2.81 7.94 18.37
C PRO A 153 -3.88 9.05 18.37
N LEU A 154 -5.12 8.70 18.69
CA LEU A 154 -6.24 9.66 18.73
C LEU A 154 -5.97 10.82 19.69
N LYS A 155 -5.32 10.57 20.85
CA LYS A 155 -4.85 11.57 21.79
C LYS A 155 -4.00 12.68 21.14
N ILE A 156 -3.14 12.32 20.17
CA ILE A 156 -2.28 13.31 19.48
C ILE A 156 -3.10 14.12 18.47
N LEU A 157 -4.20 13.58 17.96
CA LEU A 157 -5.02 14.20 16.93
C LEU A 157 -6.18 15.03 17.49
N ALA A 158 -6.66 14.73 18.69
CA ALA A 158 -7.76 15.44 19.34
C ALA A 158 -7.56 16.97 19.36
N PRO A 159 -6.36 17.51 19.69
CA PRO A 159 -6.13 18.96 19.65
C PRO A 159 -6.30 19.59 18.25
N LEU A 160 -6.23 18.82 17.17
CA LEU A 160 -6.46 19.33 15.80
C LEU A 160 -7.92 19.73 15.54
N VAL A 161 -8.82 19.33 16.43
CA VAL A 161 -10.26 19.60 16.37
C VAL A 161 -10.76 20.26 17.66
N ASP A 162 -9.85 20.89 18.40
CA ASP A 162 -10.11 21.62 19.65
C ASP A 162 -10.80 20.76 20.73
N MET A 163 -10.43 19.48 20.78
CA MET A 163 -10.95 18.50 21.73
C MET A 163 -9.82 17.90 22.57
N GLU A 164 -10.18 17.39 23.73
CA GLU A 164 -9.29 16.60 24.58
C GLU A 164 -9.87 15.20 24.76
N LYS A 165 -8.98 14.19 24.69
CA LYS A 165 -9.37 12.82 24.99
C LYS A 165 -9.50 12.62 26.49
N VAL A 166 -10.63 12.07 26.94
CA VAL A 166 -10.83 11.72 28.35
C VAL A 166 -9.90 10.55 28.71
N GLU A 167 -9.01 10.79 29.67
CA GLU A 167 -8.11 9.76 30.20
C GLU A 167 -8.72 9.12 31.46
N VAL A 168 -8.63 7.81 31.52
CA VAL A 168 -8.96 7.02 32.71
C VAL A 168 -7.64 6.38 33.16
N GLU A 169 -7.35 6.39 34.46
CA GLU A 169 -6.05 5.97 35.01
C GLU A 169 -5.61 4.55 34.62
N ASP A 170 -6.54 3.66 34.38
CA ASP A 170 -6.26 2.31 33.88
C ASP A 170 -7.06 1.98 32.61
N ILE A 171 -6.55 2.46 31.47
CA ILE A 171 -7.19 2.34 30.15
C ILE A 171 -7.30 0.87 29.67
N GLN A 172 -6.41 0.01 30.13
CA GLN A 172 -6.35 -1.39 29.65
C GLN A 172 -7.33 -2.30 30.39
N ASN A 173 -7.81 -1.89 31.56
CA ASN A 173 -8.65 -2.69 32.42
C ASN A 173 -9.83 -1.90 32.99
N ILE A 174 -10.84 -1.62 32.15
CA ILE A 174 -12.11 -1.08 32.65
C ILE A 174 -12.66 -2.09 33.66
N ASP A 175 -12.92 -1.62 34.89
CA ASP A 175 -13.58 -2.42 35.94
C ASP A 175 -15.07 -2.55 35.61
N TRP A 176 -15.42 -3.63 34.90
CA TRP A 176 -16.80 -3.89 34.48
C TRP A 176 -17.74 -4.22 35.66
N MET A 177 -17.23 -4.67 36.80
CA MET A 177 -18.04 -4.82 38.03
C MET A 177 -18.38 -3.46 38.58
N LYS A 178 -17.41 -2.56 38.69
CA LYS A 178 -17.63 -1.17 39.08
C LYS A 178 -18.55 -0.43 38.12
N TYR A 179 -18.40 -0.67 36.79
CA TYR A 179 -19.27 -0.12 35.76
C TYR A 179 -20.76 -0.45 35.99
N GLN A 180 -21.06 -1.64 36.54
CA GLN A 180 -22.43 -2.07 36.80
C GLN A 180 -23.05 -1.48 38.08
N VAL A 181 -22.24 -1.08 39.07
CA VAL A 181 -22.71 -0.74 40.41
C VAL A 181 -22.42 0.71 40.82
N ASP A 182 -21.53 1.42 40.13
CA ASP A 182 -21.15 2.79 40.41
C ASP A 182 -21.60 3.74 39.28
N ASP A 183 -22.66 4.50 39.51
CA ASP A 183 -23.25 5.39 38.51
C ASP A 183 -22.26 6.43 37.97
N SER A 184 -21.32 6.90 38.81
CA SER A 184 -20.33 7.89 38.39
C SER A 184 -19.29 7.27 37.42
N TYR A 185 -18.85 6.07 37.71
CA TYR A 185 -17.95 5.31 36.86
C TYR A 185 -18.64 4.86 35.55
N HIS A 186 -19.90 4.43 35.66
CA HIS A 186 -20.75 4.11 34.50
C HIS A 186 -20.84 5.32 33.55
N LYS A 187 -21.16 6.50 34.11
CA LYS A 187 -21.23 7.74 33.34
C LYS A 187 -19.88 8.07 32.68
N LEU A 188 -18.78 7.98 33.43
CA LEU A 188 -17.42 8.29 32.94
C LEU A 188 -17.04 7.45 31.75
N ILE A 189 -17.26 6.13 31.80
CA ILE A 189 -16.93 5.22 30.70
C ILE A 189 -17.83 5.44 29.46
N ASN A 190 -19.13 5.68 29.69
CA ASN A 190 -20.06 6.04 28.65
C ASN A 190 -19.69 7.36 27.95
N ASP A 191 -19.37 8.39 28.72
CA ASP A 191 -19.03 9.71 28.20
C ASP A 191 -17.71 9.65 27.42
N ARG A 192 -16.74 8.86 27.90
CA ARG A 192 -15.49 8.60 27.17
C ARG A 192 -15.73 7.98 25.81
N CYS A 193 -16.52 6.91 25.72
CA CYS A 193 -16.82 6.24 24.46
C CYS A 193 -17.52 7.19 23.45
N VAL A 194 -18.44 8.05 23.95
CA VAL A 194 -19.08 9.09 23.11
C VAL A 194 -18.07 10.15 22.68
N ILE A 195 -17.24 10.66 23.57
CA ILE A 195 -16.25 11.70 23.25
C ILE A 195 -15.20 11.20 22.23
N ASP A 196 -14.72 9.96 22.36
CA ASP A 196 -13.78 9.38 21.39
C ASP A 196 -14.45 9.23 20.00
N SER A 197 -15.75 8.90 19.95
CA SER A 197 -16.51 8.90 18.70
C SER A 197 -16.74 10.32 18.15
N GLU A 198 -16.97 11.33 19.00
CA GLU A 198 -17.09 12.74 18.58
C GLU A 198 -15.77 13.28 18.00
N ILE A 199 -14.63 13.03 18.66
CA ILE A 199 -13.30 13.39 18.15
C ILE A 199 -13.09 12.76 16.76
N THR A 200 -13.42 11.48 16.63
CA THR A 200 -13.32 10.74 15.35
C THR A 200 -14.19 11.38 14.26
N LYS A 201 -15.42 11.79 14.59
CA LYS A 201 -16.33 12.48 13.66
C LYS A 201 -15.76 13.83 13.23
N LEU A 202 -15.29 14.67 14.16
CA LEU A 202 -14.74 16.00 13.86
C LEU A 202 -13.49 15.89 12.96
N LEU A 203 -12.63 14.90 13.20
CA LEU A 203 -11.50 14.60 12.33
C LEU A 203 -11.96 14.15 10.93
N ALA A 204 -13.03 13.33 10.85
CA ALA A 204 -13.62 12.92 9.58
C ALA A 204 -14.25 14.12 8.84
N ASP A 205 -14.96 15.02 9.54
CA ASP A 205 -15.53 16.25 8.99
C ASP A 205 -14.44 17.14 8.38
N LYS A 206 -13.34 17.33 9.10
CA LYS A 206 -12.18 18.09 8.61
C LYS A 206 -11.56 17.45 7.35
N LEU A 207 -11.36 16.14 7.36
CA LEU A 207 -10.83 15.39 6.22
C LEU A 207 -11.75 15.45 5.00
N THR A 208 -13.03 15.12 5.17
CA THR A 208 -14.00 15.04 4.07
C THR A 208 -14.31 16.41 3.49
N LYS A 209 -14.31 17.48 4.30
CA LYS A 209 -14.45 18.85 3.83
C LYS A 209 -13.36 19.21 2.81
N GLU A 210 -12.10 18.85 3.10
CA GLU A 210 -10.98 19.12 2.18
C GLU A 210 -11.04 18.23 0.94
N ILE A 211 -11.36 16.95 1.08
CA ILE A 211 -11.52 16.04 -0.06
C ILE A 211 -12.63 16.51 -1.00
N ASN A 212 -13.78 16.92 -0.45
CA ASN A 212 -14.95 17.32 -1.23
C ASN A 212 -14.74 18.64 -2.02
N LYS A 213 -13.72 19.42 -1.72
CA LYS A 213 -13.28 20.56 -2.58
C LYS A 213 -12.68 20.07 -3.92
N VAL A 214 -12.21 18.81 -3.97
CA VAL A 214 -11.57 18.21 -5.16
C VAL A 214 -12.49 17.21 -5.84
N VAL A 215 -13.07 16.29 -5.08
CA VAL A 215 -13.96 15.23 -5.54
C VAL A 215 -14.91 14.81 -4.43
N ILE A 216 -16.19 14.69 -4.74
CA ILE A 216 -17.16 14.21 -3.76
C ILE A 216 -17.09 12.68 -3.69
N VAL A 217 -16.82 12.15 -2.51
CA VAL A 217 -16.69 10.71 -2.26
C VAL A 217 -17.61 10.29 -1.11
N ASN A 218 -18.31 9.17 -1.29
CA ASN A 218 -19.13 8.57 -0.24
C ASN A 218 -18.66 7.15 0.16
N LYS A 219 -17.49 6.71 -0.37
CA LYS A 219 -16.85 5.44 -0.04
C LYS A 219 -15.36 5.64 0.21
N TYR A 220 -14.94 5.53 1.44
CA TYR A 220 -13.59 5.88 1.88
C TYR A 220 -12.72 4.66 2.25
N LYS A 221 -12.76 3.59 1.45
CA LYS A 221 -11.95 2.37 1.72
C LYS A 221 -10.46 2.62 1.84
N SER A 222 -9.94 3.59 1.10
CA SER A 222 -8.51 3.96 1.10
C SER A 222 -8.26 5.25 0.33
N LYS A 223 -7.07 5.82 0.49
CA LYS A 223 -6.56 6.94 -0.34
C LYS A 223 -6.69 6.64 -1.85
N ALA A 224 -6.45 5.39 -2.25
CA ALA A 224 -6.60 4.95 -3.64
C ALA A 224 -8.06 4.98 -4.16
N THR A 225 -9.06 4.82 -3.28
CA THR A 225 -10.48 4.93 -3.66
C THR A 225 -10.83 6.36 -4.05
N ILE A 226 -10.27 7.36 -3.35
CA ILE A 226 -10.46 8.79 -3.66
C ILE A 226 -9.84 9.12 -5.01
N ALA A 227 -8.58 8.70 -5.23
CA ALA A 227 -7.89 8.90 -6.50
C ALA A 227 -8.64 8.25 -7.67
N ARG A 228 -9.13 7.02 -7.47
CA ARG A 228 -9.96 6.33 -8.46
C ARG A 228 -11.23 7.09 -8.80
N GLN A 229 -11.97 7.58 -7.80
CA GLN A 229 -13.19 8.34 -8.04
C GLN A 229 -12.89 9.59 -8.87
N TYR A 230 -11.85 10.35 -8.48
CA TYR A 230 -11.42 11.53 -9.22
C TYR A 230 -11.08 11.22 -10.68
N VAL A 231 -10.28 10.19 -10.93
CA VAL A 231 -9.89 9.81 -12.31
C VAL A 231 -11.12 9.40 -13.13
N LEU A 232 -11.98 8.53 -12.60
CA LEU A 232 -13.13 8.02 -13.36
C LEU A 232 -14.19 9.10 -13.64
N GLU A 233 -14.34 10.11 -12.77
CA GLU A 233 -15.24 11.25 -13.01
C GLU A 233 -14.70 12.20 -14.09
N ASN A 234 -13.38 12.29 -14.23
CA ASN A 234 -12.71 13.18 -15.19
C ASN A 234 -12.26 12.46 -16.48
N LEU A 235 -12.41 11.16 -16.56
CA LEU A 235 -12.12 10.38 -17.76
C LEU A 235 -13.15 10.69 -18.86
N LYS A 236 -12.67 11.14 -20.04
CA LYS A 236 -13.56 11.58 -21.14
C LYS A 236 -14.19 10.43 -21.91
N LYS A 237 -13.49 9.29 -22.04
CA LYS A 237 -13.99 8.09 -22.71
C LYS A 237 -13.52 6.83 -21.98
N LYS A 238 -14.19 5.70 -22.25
CA LYS A 238 -13.76 4.39 -21.76
C LYS A 238 -12.44 3.98 -22.42
N LEU A 239 -11.68 3.17 -21.72
CA LEU A 239 -10.49 2.49 -22.26
C LEU A 239 -10.83 1.03 -22.47
N ASP A 240 -10.69 0.57 -23.70
CA ASP A 240 -10.97 -0.83 -24.06
C ASP A 240 -9.87 -1.76 -23.57
N LEU A 241 -10.18 -3.03 -23.44
CA LEU A 241 -9.24 -4.07 -23.03
C LEU A 241 -8.31 -4.37 -24.23
N PRO A 242 -6.97 -4.23 -24.09
CA PRO A 242 -6.04 -4.59 -25.14
C PRO A 242 -5.94 -6.12 -25.32
N ASP A 243 -5.21 -6.52 -26.35
CA ASP A 243 -4.88 -7.93 -26.58
C ASP A 243 -4.19 -8.58 -25.36
N TYR A 244 -4.57 -9.82 -25.05
CA TYR A 244 -4.04 -10.54 -23.88
C TYR A 244 -2.54 -10.83 -23.98
N GLY A 245 -1.99 -11.02 -25.20
CA GLY A 245 -0.55 -11.19 -25.40
C GLY A 245 0.23 -9.91 -25.03
N LEU A 246 -0.32 -8.74 -25.39
CA LEU A 246 0.24 -7.45 -25.03
C LEU A 246 0.14 -7.20 -23.51
N LEU A 247 -0.99 -7.55 -22.90
CA LEU A 247 -1.19 -7.48 -21.44
C LEU A 247 -0.18 -8.37 -20.71
N GLN A 248 0.00 -9.62 -21.17
CA GLN A 248 0.96 -10.55 -20.56
C GLN A 248 2.39 -10.01 -20.70
N ALA A 249 2.79 -9.58 -21.90
CA ALA A 249 4.13 -9.01 -22.12
C ALA A 249 4.38 -7.77 -21.22
N SER A 250 3.36 -6.95 -21.01
CA SER A 250 3.47 -5.81 -20.08
C SER A 250 3.66 -6.25 -18.63
N LEU A 251 2.99 -7.32 -18.18
CA LEU A 251 3.20 -7.89 -16.86
C LEU A 251 4.58 -8.51 -16.68
N ASP A 252 5.08 -9.17 -17.71
CA ASP A 252 6.44 -9.74 -17.72
C ASP A 252 7.52 -8.65 -17.63
N CYS A 253 7.26 -7.47 -18.22
CA CYS A 253 8.10 -6.27 -18.06
C CYS A 253 7.86 -5.51 -16.75
N PHE A 254 6.82 -5.86 -15.96
CA PHE A 254 6.48 -5.06 -14.78
C PHE A 254 7.51 -5.22 -13.67
N HIS A 255 8.20 -4.13 -13.41
CA HIS A 255 9.07 -3.97 -12.25
C HIS A 255 8.69 -2.67 -11.52
N ALA A 256 8.76 -2.70 -10.19
CA ALA A 256 8.53 -1.52 -9.37
C ALA A 256 9.62 -0.45 -9.58
N GLY A 257 9.55 0.65 -8.84
CA GLY A 257 10.60 1.66 -8.85
C GLY A 257 11.98 1.09 -8.48
N HIS A 258 13.02 1.63 -9.06
CA HIS A 258 14.40 1.24 -8.79
C HIS A 258 14.80 1.65 -7.38
N ILE A 259 15.20 0.70 -6.55
CA ILE A 259 15.69 0.95 -5.19
C ILE A 259 16.97 0.15 -5.01
N GLU A 260 18.10 0.87 -4.94
CA GLU A 260 19.42 0.26 -4.85
C GLU A 260 20.37 1.13 -4.02
N THR A 261 21.25 0.48 -3.25
CA THR A 261 22.29 1.13 -2.44
C THR A 261 23.65 0.72 -2.98
N MET A 262 24.39 1.67 -3.54
CA MET A 262 25.71 1.46 -4.17
C MET A 262 26.86 1.53 -3.17
N SER A 263 26.67 2.33 -2.11
CA SER A 263 27.66 2.49 -1.04
C SER A 263 26.95 2.58 0.30
N MET A 264 27.56 2.11 1.37
CA MET A 264 27.07 2.25 2.76
C MET A 264 28.11 2.96 3.62
N GLY A 265 27.67 3.57 4.74
CA GLY A 265 28.54 4.30 5.67
C GLY A 265 28.15 5.77 5.78
N SER A 266 29.10 6.59 6.24
CA SER A 266 28.91 8.03 6.49
C SER A 266 29.47 8.88 5.34
N PHE A 267 28.64 9.82 4.85
CA PHE A 267 28.96 10.70 3.73
C PHE A 267 28.71 12.17 4.10
N GLN A 268 29.60 13.06 3.70
CA GLN A 268 29.47 14.49 3.90
C GLN A 268 28.98 15.18 2.62
N ASN A 269 28.23 16.26 2.79
CA ASN A 269 27.77 17.11 1.67
C ASN A 269 27.06 16.30 0.56
N VAL A 270 26.07 15.52 0.94
CA VAL A 270 25.25 14.75 0.00
C VAL A 270 24.12 15.61 -0.58
N TYR A 271 23.85 15.46 -1.86
CA TYR A 271 22.74 16.08 -2.56
C TYR A 271 21.64 15.04 -2.78
N ASN A 272 20.43 15.36 -2.36
CA ASN A 272 19.25 14.59 -2.69
C ASN A 272 18.52 15.27 -3.84
N ALA A 273 18.51 14.64 -5.01
CA ALA A 273 17.72 15.08 -6.16
C ALA A 273 16.48 14.20 -6.27
N ASP A 274 15.29 14.79 -6.15
CA ASP A 274 14.00 14.08 -6.15
C ASP A 274 13.10 14.59 -7.27
N ILE A 275 12.44 13.69 -8.01
CA ILE A 275 11.56 14.06 -9.12
C ILE A 275 10.20 14.52 -8.57
N ASN A 276 9.83 15.77 -8.84
CA ASN A 276 8.55 16.33 -8.45
C ASN A 276 7.38 15.54 -9.04
N SER A 277 6.66 14.78 -8.19
CA SER A 277 5.52 13.94 -8.59
C SER A 277 5.87 12.99 -9.76
N ALA A 278 6.91 12.19 -9.61
CA ALA A 278 7.49 11.34 -10.65
C ALA A 278 6.47 10.45 -11.38
N TYR A 279 5.69 9.66 -10.64
CA TYR A 279 4.67 8.78 -11.23
C TYR A 279 3.52 9.53 -11.89
N PRO A 280 2.94 10.58 -11.30
CA PRO A 280 2.00 11.46 -12.02
C PRO A 280 2.59 12.05 -13.29
N HIS A 281 3.85 12.52 -13.27
CA HIS A 281 4.52 13.01 -14.46
C HIS A 281 4.61 11.94 -15.55
N ALA A 282 5.11 10.76 -15.23
CA ALA A 282 5.16 9.65 -16.18
C ALA A 282 3.76 9.29 -16.71
N MET A 283 2.75 9.27 -15.82
CA MET A 283 1.36 8.95 -16.18
C MET A 283 0.75 10.01 -17.13
N SER A 284 1.07 11.29 -16.96
CA SER A 284 0.56 12.37 -17.84
C SER A 284 1.01 12.22 -19.29
N GLN A 285 2.12 11.54 -19.53
CA GLN A 285 2.68 11.32 -20.87
C GLN A 285 2.07 10.10 -21.60
N LEU A 286 1.35 9.23 -20.89
CA LEU A 286 0.90 7.96 -21.46
C LEU A 286 -0.22 8.15 -22.47
N PRO A 287 -0.05 7.60 -23.70
CA PRO A 287 -1.15 7.44 -24.65
C PRO A 287 -2.18 6.44 -24.13
N SER A 288 -3.40 6.48 -24.69
CA SER A 288 -4.42 5.47 -24.42
C SER A 288 -4.00 4.11 -24.98
N THR A 289 -4.68 3.05 -24.54
CA THR A 289 -4.40 1.68 -24.96
C THR A 289 -5.11 1.28 -26.27
N GLU A 290 -5.64 2.25 -27.00
CA GLU A 290 -6.25 2.05 -28.30
C GLU A 290 -5.19 2.12 -29.40
N GLY A 291 -5.19 1.14 -30.30
CA GLY A 291 -4.19 1.10 -31.36
C GLY A 291 -4.21 -0.23 -32.13
N ILE A 292 -3.27 -0.37 -33.04
CA ILE A 292 -3.09 -1.59 -33.85
C ILE A 292 -2.08 -2.49 -33.14
N TYR A 293 -2.53 -3.68 -32.77
CA TYR A 293 -1.68 -4.70 -32.17
C TYR A 293 -0.82 -5.42 -33.23
N LEU A 294 0.46 -5.60 -32.90
CA LEU A 294 1.42 -6.35 -33.70
C LEU A 294 2.29 -7.25 -32.83
N ARG A 295 2.68 -8.39 -33.37
CA ARG A 295 3.64 -9.32 -32.77
C ARG A 295 4.70 -9.73 -33.78
N ASN A 296 5.96 -9.56 -33.42
CA ASN A 296 7.10 -9.93 -34.28
C ASN A 296 8.38 -10.19 -33.47
N ARG A 297 9.56 -9.99 -34.06
CA ARG A 297 10.89 -10.08 -33.43
C ARG A 297 11.76 -8.85 -33.75
N ASN A 298 11.14 -7.74 -34.14
CA ASN A 298 11.86 -6.56 -34.59
C ASN A 298 11.65 -5.41 -33.62
N TYR A 299 12.58 -4.45 -33.67
CA TYR A 299 12.36 -3.13 -33.08
C TYR A 299 11.45 -2.32 -34.03
N GLU A 300 10.39 -1.74 -33.45
CA GLU A 300 9.43 -0.92 -34.16
C GLU A 300 9.43 0.50 -33.55
N PRO A 301 10.06 1.48 -34.21
CA PRO A 301 10.19 2.83 -33.67
C PRO A 301 8.85 3.55 -33.55
N ASP A 302 7.92 3.32 -34.50
CA ASP A 302 6.63 4.04 -34.61
C ASP A 302 5.51 3.39 -33.76
N THR A 303 5.85 3.02 -32.51
CA THR A 303 4.90 2.38 -31.60
C THR A 303 4.74 3.17 -30.32
N ILE A 304 3.52 3.20 -29.79
CA ILE A 304 3.22 3.87 -28.49
C ILE A 304 3.61 3.00 -27.30
N TYR A 305 3.43 1.68 -27.44
CA TYR A 305 3.88 0.70 -26.45
C TYR A 305 4.57 -0.45 -27.15
N SER A 306 5.72 -0.85 -26.64
CA SER A 306 6.39 -2.09 -27.05
C SER A 306 7.03 -2.76 -25.83
N TYR A 307 6.98 -4.09 -25.88
CA TYR A 307 7.54 -4.98 -24.86
C TYR A 307 8.38 -6.03 -25.55
N TYR A 308 9.64 -6.14 -25.17
CA TYR A 308 10.62 -7.01 -25.79
C TYR A 308 11.12 -8.04 -24.81
N LYS A 309 11.11 -9.32 -25.21
CA LYS A 309 11.94 -10.33 -24.56
C LYS A 309 13.29 -10.34 -25.25
N ILE A 310 14.35 -10.05 -24.53
CA ILE A 310 15.71 -9.90 -25.07
C ILE A 310 16.69 -10.85 -24.41
N ILE A 311 17.76 -11.17 -25.16
CA ILE A 311 19.02 -11.72 -24.65
C ILE A 311 20.04 -10.61 -24.73
N ILE A 312 20.78 -10.37 -23.64
CA ILE A 312 21.77 -9.32 -23.56
C ILE A 312 22.96 -9.78 -22.72
N ASP A 313 24.15 -9.38 -23.14
CA ASP A 313 25.36 -9.37 -22.30
C ASP A 313 25.58 -7.94 -21.80
N TYR A 314 25.18 -7.69 -20.54
CA TYR A 314 25.18 -6.34 -19.96
C TYR A 314 26.33 -6.17 -18.99
N HIS A 315 27.09 -5.09 -19.14
CA HIS A 315 28.21 -4.75 -18.27
C HIS A 315 28.19 -3.27 -17.91
N ASN A 316 28.09 -2.98 -16.62
CA ASN A 316 28.17 -1.62 -16.09
C ASN A 316 28.60 -1.68 -14.62
N ASP A 317 29.66 -0.94 -14.25
CA ASP A 317 30.19 -0.94 -12.89
C ASP A 317 29.25 -0.28 -11.87
N PHE A 318 28.38 0.60 -12.35
CA PHE A 318 27.47 1.34 -11.47
C PHE A 318 26.22 0.52 -11.12
N SER A 319 25.35 0.26 -12.09
CA SER A 319 24.09 -0.46 -11.93
C SER A 319 23.51 -0.85 -13.28
N SER A 320 22.57 -1.77 -13.28
CA SER A 320 21.77 -2.13 -14.45
C SER A 320 20.35 -1.56 -14.32
N PRO A 321 19.80 -0.90 -15.32
CA PRO A 321 18.38 -0.56 -15.37
C PRO A 321 17.49 -1.80 -15.52
N LEU A 322 18.10 -2.92 -15.91
CA LEU A 322 17.45 -4.19 -16.18
C LEU A 322 17.32 -5.03 -14.91
N TRP A 323 16.41 -5.98 -14.97
CA TRP A 323 16.15 -6.92 -13.89
C TRP A 323 16.53 -8.34 -14.31
N TYR A 324 17.32 -8.97 -13.46
CA TYR A 324 17.61 -10.40 -13.50
C TYR A 324 16.93 -11.08 -12.32
N SER A 325 16.06 -12.05 -12.59
CA SER A 325 15.31 -12.78 -11.55
C SER A 325 15.90 -14.16 -11.33
N LYS A 326 16.24 -14.50 -10.09
CA LYS A 326 16.63 -15.84 -9.67
C LYS A 326 15.86 -16.28 -8.45
N GLY A 327 15.03 -17.31 -8.61
CA GLY A 327 14.08 -17.74 -7.58
C GLY A 327 13.13 -16.62 -7.21
N SER A 328 13.07 -16.28 -5.92
CA SER A 328 12.23 -15.18 -5.40
C SER A 328 12.92 -13.80 -5.41
N ASN A 329 14.18 -13.73 -5.80
CA ASN A 329 14.99 -12.51 -5.73
C ASN A 329 15.18 -11.86 -7.09
N ASN A 330 15.21 -10.54 -7.10
CA ASN A 330 15.50 -9.72 -8.27
C ASN A 330 16.80 -8.94 -8.05
N TYR A 331 17.64 -8.92 -9.05
CA TYR A 331 18.94 -8.27 -9.05
C TYR A 331 19.10 -7.31 -10.21
N HIS A 332 19.86 -6.26 -10.05
CA HIS A 332 20.40 -5.43 -11.11
C HIS A 332 21.78 -5.98 -11.51
N ALA A 333 21.78 -7.04 -12.29
CA ALA A 333 23.01 -7.85 -12.52
C ALA A 333 23.72 -7.49 -13.83
N ASN A 334 25.00 -7.81 -13.87
CA ASN A 334 25.83 -7.86 -15.08
C ASN A 334 25.91 -9.27 -15.65
N GLY A 335 26.38 -9.41 -16.89
CA GLY A 335 26.61 -10.68 -17.59
C GLY A 335 25.56 -11.02 -18.61
N LEU A 336 25.60 -12.25 -19.09
CA LEU A 336 24.67 -12.76 -20.11
C LEU A 336 23.38 -13.28 -19.46
N PHE A 337 22.23 -12.72 -19.85
CA PHE A 337 20.92 -13.18 -19.38
C PHE A 337 19.81 -12.80 -20.36
N ASN A 338 18.64 -13.40 -20.16
CA ASN A 338 17.41 -12.98 -20.80
C ASN A 338 16.53 -12.21 -19.82
N THR A 339 15.81 -11.24 -20.35
CA THR A 339 14.84 -10.45 -19.56
C THR A 339 13.78 -9.84 -20.45
N TRP A 340 12.71 -9.34 -19.83
CA TRP A 340 11.72 -8.53 -20.51
C TRP A 340 11.98 -7.04 -20.27
N VAL A 341 11.86 -6.25 -21.34
CA VAL A 341 12.08 -4.79 -21.28
C VAL A 341 10.98 -4.04 -22.03
N THR A 342 10.69 -2.83 -21.56
CA THR A 342 9.83 -1.89 -22.26
C THR A 342 10.58 -1.16 -23.37
N LYS A 343 9.85 -0.48 -24.29
CA LYS A 343 10.47 0.34 -25.34
C LYS A 343 11.47 1.38 -24.79
N PRO A 344 11.15 2.20 -23.75
CA PRO A 344 12.11 3.13 -23.17
C PRO A 344 13.40 2.48 -22.65
N GLU A 345 13.30 1.30 -22.06
CA GLU A 345 14.47 0.55 -21.59
C GLU A 345 15.29 0.00 -22.75
N TYR A 346 14.64 -0.53 -23.78
CA TYR A 346 15.31 -1.00 -25.01
C TYR A 346 16.04 0.15 -25.74
N GLU A 347 15.39 1.30 -25.89
CA GLU A 347 15.99 2.49 -26.51
C GLU A 347 17.19 3.02 -25.70
N TYR A 348 17.14 2.95 -24.37
CA TYR A 348 18.30 3.24 -23.53
C TYR A 348 19.47 2.31 -23.83
N LEU A 349 19.23 1.01 -23.95
CA LEU A 349 20.29 0.03 -24.25
C LEU A 349 21.00 0.33 -25.58
N ILE A 350 20.25 0.53 -26.65
CA ILE A 350 20.85 0.84 -27.98
C ILE A 350 21.54 2.22 -27.98
N SER A 351 21.04 3.19 -27.19
CA SER A 351 21.68 4.52 -27.05
C SER A 351 22.97 4.50 -26.23
N THR A 352 23.25 3.40 -25.56
CA THR A 352 24.46 3.15 -24.74
C THR A 352 25.32 2.02 -25.30
N ASP A 353 25.22 1.79 -26.61
CA ASP A 353 26.01 0.85 -27.41
C ASP A 353 25.84 -0.64 -27.04
N PHE A 354 24.73 -0.99 -26.35
CA PHE A 354 24.37 -2.40 -26.18
C PHE A 354 23.54 -2.88 -27.37
N ASN A 355 23.76 -4.13 -27.78
CA ASN A 355 23.08 -4.76 -28.91
C ASN A 355 22.26 -5.97 -28.45
N PRO A 356 21.10 -5.76 -27.78
CA PRO A 356 20.28 -6.87 -27.34
C PRO A 356 19.62 -7.61 -28.49
N ILE A 357 19.59 -8.94 -28.41
CA ILE A 357 18.90 -9.81 -29.37
C ILE A 357 17.44 -9.92 -28.98
N ILE A 358 16.51 -9.57 -29.86
CA ILE A 358 15.07 -9.66 -29.61
C ILE A 358 14.60 -11.10 -29.89
N GLU A 359 14.12 -11.80 -28.85
CA GLU A 359 13.49 -13.12 -29.01
C GLU A 359 12.00 -13.00 -29.36
N LYS A 360 11.30 -12.04 -28.75
CA LYS A 360 9.86 -11.76 -28.96
C LYS A 360 9.60 -10.29 -28.78
N ALA A 361 8.67 -9.75 -29.54
CA ALA A 361 8.20 -8.39 -29.38
C ALA A 361 6.68 -8.30 -29.54
N TYR A 362 6.07 -7.47 -28.72
CA TYR A 362 4.64 -7.15 -28.72
C TYR A 362 4.50 -5.63 -28.78
N HIS A 363 3.68 -5.15 -29.70
CA HIS A 363 3.60 -3.73 -30.02
C HIS A 363 2.17 -3.24 -30.09
N LEU A 364 1.98 -1.98 -29.78
CA LEU A 364 0.77 -1.22 -30.03
C LEU A 364 1.16 0.02 -30.85
N LYS A 365 0.64 0.15 -32.09
CA LYS A 365 0.82 1.31 -32.94
C LYS A 365 -0.29 2.32 -32.71
N GLU A 366 0.02 3.59 -32.84
CA GLU A 366 -0.92 4.70 -32.74
C GLU A 366 -1.98 4.67 -33.85
N THR A 367 -3.15 5.18 -33.54
CA THR A 367 -4.25 5.46 -34.48
C THR A 367 -4.77 6.87 -34.25
N SER A 368 -5.63 7.34 -35.17
CA SER A 368 -6.30 8.64 -35.01
C SER A 368 -7.19 8.76 -33.74
N GLN A 369 -7.48 7.62 -33.11
CA GLN A 369 -8.27 7.58 -31.87
C GLN A 369 -7.44 7.63 -30.59
N THR A 370 -6.12 7.51 -30.71
CA THR A 370 -5.19 7.55 -29.57
C THR A 370 -5.19 8.93 -28.94
N ILE A 371 -5.37 9.00 -27.65
CA ILE A 371 -5.34 10.23 -26.85
C ILE A 371 -4.41 10.04 -25.66
N LYS A 372 -4.05 11.13 -24.99
CA LYS A 372 -3.40 11.10 -23.67
C LYS A 372 -4.45 11.37 -22.58
N PRO A 373 -5.04 10.32 -21.98
CA PRO A 373 -6.22 10.48 -21.12
C PRO A 373 -5.94 11.20 -19.80
N PHE A 374 -4.67 11.27 -19.38
CA PHE A 374 -4.28 11.82 -18.08
C PHE A 374 -3.57 13.16 -18.15
N GLU A 375 -3.17 13.63 -19.35
CA GLU A 375 -2.33 14.82 -19.51
C GLU A 375 -2.93 16.04 -18.82
N ASN A 376 -4.07 16.52 -19.29
CA ASN A 376 -4.74 17.68 -18.70
C ASN A 376 -5.13 17.47 -17.24
N LEU A 377 -5.70 16.28 -16.93
CA LEU A 377 -6.15 15.93 -15.59
C LEU A 377 -5.04 16.04 -14.54
N ILE A 378 -3.84 15.57 -14.88
CA ILE A 378 -2.70 15.60 -13.95
C ILE A 378 -2.11 17.00 -13.88
N HIS A 379 -1.98 17.70 -15.02
CA HIS A 379 -1.48 19.07 -15.03
C HIS A 379 -2.37 20.01 -14.21
N ASP A 380 -3.68 19.99 -14.44
CA ASP A 380 -4.64 20.82 -13.69
C ASP A 380 -4.57 20.55 -12.18
N LEU A 381 -4.49 19.25 -11.81
CA LEU A 381 -4.41 18.86 -10.41
C LEU A 381 -3.06 19.27 -9.78
N TYR A 382 -1.98 19.17 -10.54
CA TYR A 382 -0.66 19.59 -10.07
C TYR A 382 -0.57 21.11 -9.88
N GLU A 383 -1.09 21.89 -10.81
CA GLU A 383 -1.14 23.37 -10.70
C GLU A 383 -1.95 23.82 -9.48
N ARG A 384 -3.13 23.22 -9.28
CA ARG A 384 -3.93 23.44 -8.07
C ARG A 384 -3.16 23.08 -6.78
N ARG A 385 -2.39 22.01 -6.81
CA ARG A 385 -1.53 21.63 -5.68
C ARG A 385 -0.46 22.69 -5.42
N MET A 386 0.20 23.19 -6.47
CA MET A 386 1.25 24.19 -6.33
C MET A 386 0.71 25.53 -5.83
N GLN A 387 -0.48 25.92 -6.29
CA GLN A 387 -1.18 27.09 -5.76
C GLN A 387 -1.48 26.91 -4.27
N ALA A 388 -2.12 25.80 -3.88
CA ALA A 388 -2.43 25.49 -2.49
C ALA A 388 -1.18 25.47 -1.59
N LYS A 389 -0.05 24.95 -2.12
CA LYS A 389 1.24 24.97 -1.40
C LYS A 389 1.73 26.39 -1.12
N ARG A 390 1.63 27.29 -2.10
CA ARG A 390 2.00 28.72 -1.93
C ARG A 390 1.09 29.43 -0.93
N GLU A 391 -0.20 29.12 -0.96
CA GLU A 391 -1.21 29.69 -0.07
C GLU A 391 -1.25 29.01 1.33
N LYS A 392 -0.44 27.97 1.53
CA LYS A 392 -0.45 27.12 2.75
C LYS A 392 -1.82 26.50 3.03
N ASP A 393 -2.62 26.26 2.00
CA ASP A 393 -3.93 25.64 2.10
C ASP A 393 -3.78 24.12 2.39
N PRO A 394 -4.45 23.59 3.41
CA PRO A 394 -4.47 22.14 3.74
C PRO A 394 -4.85 21.23 2.57
N ILE A 395 -5.56 21.73 1.57
CA ILE A 395 -5.95 20.99 0.36
C ILE A 395 -4.74 20.44 -0.41
N GLU A 396 -3.55 21.06 -0.27
CA GLU A 396 -2.30 20.57 -0.86
C GLU A 396 -2.05 19.11 -0.52
N LYS A 397 -2.24 18.73 0.75
CA LYS A 397 -2.02 17.35 1.22
C LYS A 397 -3.01 16.36 0.59
N VAL A 398 -4.26 16.78 0.43
CA VAL A 398 -5.30 15.96 -0.22
C VAL A 398 -4.94 15.72 -1.68
N ILE A 399 -4.59 16.78 -2.41
CA ILE A 399 -4.21 16.67 -3.84
C ILE A 399 -2.95 15.81 -4.00
N LYS A 400 -1.95 15.96 -3.12
CA LYS A 400 -0.75 15.11 -3.10
C LYS A 400 -1.11 13.63 -2.91
N VAL A 401 -2.06 13.33 -2.02
CA VAL A 401 -2.54 11.95 -1.80
C VAL A 401 -3.23 11.40 -3.04
N ILE A 402 -4.06 12.18 -3.71
CA ILE A 402 -4.76 11.77 -4.94
C ILE A 402 -3.72 11.46 -6.03
N LEU A 403 -2.82 12.39 -6.34
CA LEU A 403 -1.78 12.22 -7.34
C LEU A 403 -0.92 10.97 -7.10
N ASN A 404 -0.42 10.79 -5.88
CA ASN A 404 0.45 9.66 -5.54
C ASN A 404 -0.28 8.32 -5.52
N SER A 405 -1.60 8.32 -5.37
CA SER A 405 -2.40 7.09 -5.32
C SER A 405 -2.87 6.61 -6.71
N MET A 406 -2.80 7.47 -7.75
CA MET A 406 -3.27 7.13 -9.11
C MET A 406 -2.52 5.94 -9.71
N TYR A 407 -1.20 5.89 -9.54
CA TYR A 407 -0.39 4.77 -10.04
C TYR A 407 -0.77 3.44 -9.36
N GLY A 408 -0.88 3.42 -8.04
CA GLY A 408 -1.07 2.19 -7.27
C GLY A 408 -2.33 1.40 -7.61
N VAL A 409 -3.35 2.06 -8.18
CA VAL A 409 -4.60 1.38 -8.59
C VAL A 409 -4.47 0.65 -9.93
N THR A 410 -3.45 0.95 -10.74
CA THR A 410 -3.28 0.39 -12.09
C THR A 410 -2.78 -1.06 -12.10
N ILE A 411 -2.26 -1.57 -10.99
CA ILE A 411 -1.70 -2.93 -10.88
C ILE A 411 -2.37 -3.77 -9.78
N ASN A 412 -3.44 -3.27 -9.18
CA ASN A 412 -4.10 -3.96 -8.08
C ASN A 412 -5.08 -5.02 -8.57
N THR A 413 -4.90 -6.24 -8.06
CA THR A 413 -5.87 -7.34 -8.14
C THR A 413 -6.45 -7.64 -6.76
N VAL A 414 -7.66 -8.18 -6.72
CA VAL A 414 -8.31 -8.71 -5.53
C VAL A 414 -8.18 -10.23 -5.55
N LEU A 415 -7.58 -10.79 -4.51
CA LEU A 415 -7.57 -12.23 -4.31
C LEU A 415 -8.93 -12.65 -3.76
N LYS A 416 -9.55 -13.62 -4.39
CA LYS A 416 -10.74 -14.32 -3.94
C LYS A 416 -10.44 -15.79 -3.70
N TYR A 417 -11.32 -16.43 -2.95
CA TYR A 417 -11.36 -17.87 -2.80
C TYR A 417 -12.75 -18.29 -3.28
N GLU A 418 -12.78 -19.13 -4.29
CA GLU A 418 -14.02 -19.67 -4.88
C GLU A 418 -14.08 -21.15 -4.59
N GLU A 419 -15.27 -21.68 -4.33
CA GLU A 419 -15.45 -23.12 -4.14
C GLU A 419 -15.09 -23.84 -5.42
N SER A 420 -14.38 -24.96 -5.28
CA SER A 420 -13.92 -25.79 -6.39
C SER A 420 -14.38 -27.23 -6.20
N GLU A 421 -14.76 -27.88 -7.29
CA GLU A 421 -15.04 -29.31 -7.32
C GLU A 421 -13.74 -30.14 -7.33
N ASP A 422 -12.64 -29.51 -7.73
CA ASP A 422 -11.32 -30.15 -7.76
C ASP A 422 -10.70 -30.20 -6.38
N ASP A 423 -9.86 -31.22 -6.14
CA ASP A 423 -9.06 -31.33 -4.92
C ASP A 423 -7.98 -30.24 -4.92
N THR A 424 -8.05 -29.34 -3.96
CA THR A 424 -7.16 -28.16 -3.89
C THR A 424 -6.39 -28.14 -2.55
N ASP A 425 -5.29 -27.37 -2.53
CA ASP A 425 -4.48 -27.17 -1.32
C ASP A 425 -5.22 -26.43 -0.19
N ILE A 426 -6.44 -25.91 -0.47
CA ILE A 426 -7.22 -25.13 0.47
C ILE A 426 -8.61 -25.72 0.59
N TRP A 427 -8.91 -26.29 1.74
CA TRP A 427 -10.20 -26.87 2.02
C TRP A 427 -10.64 -26.64 3.48
N ILE A 428 -11.94 -26.68 3.71
CA ILE A 428 -12.54 -26.69 5.04
C ILE A 428 -13.48 -27.90 5.18
N VAL A 429 -13.72 -28.30 6.41
CA VAL A 429 -14.84 -29.19 6.73
C VAL A 429 -15.97 -28.32 7.26
N ASN A 430 -17.13 -28.38 6.64
CA ASN A 430 -18.30 -27.64 7.07
C ASN A 430 -18.97 -28.30 8.31
N ALA A 431 -20.05 -27.71 8.82
CA ALA A 431 -20.79 -28.24 9.98
C ALA A 431 -21.39 -29.61 9.76
N TYR A 432 -21.50 -30.09 8.52
CA TYR A 432 -22.02 -31.42 8.14
C TYR A 432 -20.89 -32.42 7.86
N ASN A 433 -19.64 -32.11 8.21
CA ASN A 433 -18.45 -32.91 7.93
C ASN A 433 -18.12 -33.08 6.42
N GLU A 434 -18.64 -32.23 5.56
CA GLU A 434 -18.30 -32.22 4.13
C GLU A 434 -17.04 -31.42 3.90
N ILE A 435 -16.17 -31.92 3.03
CA ILE A 435 -14.96 -31.22 2.60
C ILE A 435 -15.35 -30.24 1.47
N ILE A 436 -15.07 -28.95 1.67
CA ILE A 436 -15.25 -27.93 0.66
C ILE A 436 -13.87 -27.42 0.25
N ASN A 437 -13.52 -27.65 -1.01
CA ASN A 437 -12.29 -27.17 -1.60
C ASN A 437 -12.43 -25.73 -2.09
N TYR A 438 -11.35 -24.97 -2.01
CA TYR A 438 -11.30 -23.56 -2.46
C TYR A 438 -10.12 -23.33 -3.39
N GLU A 439 -10.40 -22.78 -4.54
CA GLU A 439 -9.38 -22.29 -5.46
C GLU A 439 -9.10 -20.79 -5.25
N LYS A 440 -7.84 -20.41 -5.42
CA LYS A 440 -7.43 -18.99 -5.42
C LYS A 440 -7.66 -18.37 -6.78
N THR A 441 -8.56 -17.42 -6.87
CA THR A 441 -8.79 -16.63 -8.08
C THR A 441 -8.37 -15.18 -7.88
N PHE A 442 -8.01 -14.51 -8.96
CA PHE A 442 -7.64 -13.11 -8.95
C PHE A 442 -8.60 -12.31 -9.82
N LYS A 443 -9.12 -11.21 -9.28
CA LYS A 443 -9.98 -10.31 -10.02
C LYS A 443 -9.30 -8.97 -10.21
N ALA A 444 -9.25 -8.49 -11.44
CA ALA A 444 -8.79 -7.15 -11.76
C ALA A 444 -9.70 -6.09 -11.12
N THR A 445 -9.10 -5.04 -10.55
CA THR A 445 -9.87 -3.88 -10.10
C THR A 445 -10.31 -3.03 -11.30
N ASN A 446 -11.31 -2.15 -11.11
CA ASN A 446 -11.87 -1.32 -12.18
C ASN A 446 -10.87 -0.34 -12.84
N MET A 447 -9.64 -0.24 -12.32
CA MET A 447 -8.57 0.58 -12.90
C MET A 447 -7.32 -0.25 -13.17
N TYR A 448 -7.44 -1.57 -13.18
CA TYR A 448 -6.34 -2.45 -13.50
C TYR A 448 -5.92 -2.25 -14.96
N ASN A 449 -4.67 -1.85 -15.16
CA ASN A 449 -4.07 -1.69 -16.48
C ASN A 449 -2.56 -1.89 -16.38
N PRO A 450 -2.07 -3.10 -16.62
CA PRO A 450 -0.65 -3.42 -16.48
C PRO A 450 0.23 -2.66 -17.49
N LEU A 451 -0.30 -2.26 -18.67
CA LEU A 451 0.46 -1.43 -19.60
C LEU A 451 0.85 -0.10 -18.96
N PHE A 452 -0.12 0.59 -18.35
CA PHE A 452 0.15 1.85 -17.66
C PHE A 452 1.08 1.66 -16.47
N ALA A 453 0.82 0.65 -15.63
CA ALA A 453 1.66 0.37 -14.47
C ALA A 453 3.13 0.19 -14.86
N THR A 454 3.38 -0.59 -15.89
CA THR A 454 4.72 -0.91 -16.38
C THR A 454 5.41 0.32 -16.97
N GLN A 455 4.70 1.06 -17.82
CA GLN A 455 5.27 2.26 -18.43
C GLN A 455 5.58 3.38 -17.43
N ILE A 456 4.71 3.61 -16.44
CA ILE A 456 4.95 4.62 -15.40
C ILE A 456 6.26 4.35 -14.68
N THR A 457 6.50 3.11 -14.26
CA THR A 457 7.72 2.76 -13.55
C THR A 457 8.95 2.75 -14.46
N ALA A 458 8.82 2.27 -15.70
CA ALA A 458 9.90 2.26 -16.68
C ALA A 458 10.34 3.69 -17.06
N LEU A 459 9.41 4.58 -17.39
CA LEU A 459 9.71 5.99 -17.71
C LEU A 459 10.41 6.70 -16.54
N THR A 460 9.97 6.45 -15.30
CA THR A 460 10.62 7.02 -14.12
C THR A 460 12.06 6.51 -13.95
N ARG A 461 12.30 5.20 -14.13
CA ARG A 461 13.65 4.62 -14.10
C ARG A 461 14.53 5.20 -15.21
N MET A 462 14.03 5.23 -16.43
CA MET A 462 14.80 5.71 -17.60
C MET A 462 15.12 7.19 -17.49
N LYS A 463 14.22 7.99 -16.91
CA LYS A 463 14.51 9.41 -16.62
C LYS A 463 15.75 9.53 -15.71
N ILE A 464 15.82 8.73 -14.63
CA ILE A 464 16.96 8.72 -13.72
C ILE A 464 18.25 8.31 -14.47
N PHE A 465 18.22 7.19 -15.17
CA PHE A 465 19.41 6.68 -15.85
C PHE A 465 19.92 7.64 -16.94
N ASN A 466 19.03 8.27 -17.68
CA ASN A 466 19.39 9.27 -18.70
C ASN A 466 19.94 10.56 -18.09
N ASP A 467 19.27 11.12 -17.10
CA ASP A 467 19.62 12.42 -16.53
C ASP A 467 20.91 12.37 -15.70
N PHE A 468 21.21 11.21 -15.07
CA PHE A 468 22.36 11.05 -14.18
C PHE A 468 23.50 10.21 -14.72
N LYS A 469 23.49 9.77 -15.98
CA LYS A 469 24.57 8.93 -16.54
C LYS A 469 25.99 9.50 -16.34
N LYS A 470 26.14 10.83 -16.32
CA LYS A 470 27.42 11.51 -16.08
C LYS A 470 27.85 11.55 -14.60
N TYR A 471 26.97 11.13 -13.69
CA TYR A 471 27.19 11.19 -12.24
C TYR A 471 27.21 9.81 -11.58
N PHE A 472 27.14 8.72 -12.32
CA PHE A 472 27.00 7.37 -11.78
C PHE A 472 28.00 7.04 -10.66
N GLN A 473 29.27 7.37 -10.82
CA GLN A 473 30.31 7.17 -9.80
C GLN A 473 30.10 7.97 -8.49
N HIS A 474 29.28 9.00 -8.53
CA HIS A 474 28.97 9.84 -7.37
C HIS A 474 27.67 9.45 -6.66
N ILE A 475 26.86 8.58 -7.26
CA ILE A 475 25.58 8.14 -6.67
C ILE A 475 25.87 7.13 -5.58
N LYS A 476 25.25 7.31 -4.42
CA LYS A 476 25.33 6.42 -3.26
C LYS A 476 24.10 5.55 -3.11
N ALA A 477 22.91 6.06 -3.47
CA ALA A 477 21.68 5.32 -3.50
C ALA A 477 20.69 5.89 -4.52
N ILE A 478 19.83 5.01 -5.04
CA ILE A 478 18.62 5.34 -5.78
C ILE A 478 17.43 4.87 -4.94
N SER A 479 16.41 5.69 -4.81
CA SER A 479 15.19 5.40 -4.05
C SER A 479 13.95 5.78 -4.85
N THR A 480 13.65 5.01 -5.89
CA THR A 480 12.49 5.17 -6.80
C THR A 480 12.58 6.40 -7.68
N ASP A 481 12.41 7.58 -7.14
CA ASP A 481 12.37 8.91 -7.75
C ASP A 481 13.41 9.87 -7.16
N GLY A 482 14.06 9.45 -6.08
CA GLY A 482 15.11 10.20 -5.40
C GLY A 482 16.50 9.58 -5.59
N ILE A 483 17.50 10.41 -5.71
CA ILE A 483 18.90 10.04 -5.90
C ILE A 483 19.77 10.78 -4.90
N TYR A 484 20.66 10.03 -4.23
CA TYR A 484 21.61 10.57 -3.26
C TYR A 484 23.03 10.52 -3.84
N LEU A 485 23.65 11.70 -3.99
CA LEU A 485 24.99 11.82 -4.63
C LEU A 485 25.93 12.79 -3.91
N THR A 486 27.21 12.50 -3.97
CA THR A 486 28.27 13.32 -3.33
C THR A 486 28.75 14.49 -4.19
N LYS A 487 28.22 14.65 -5.40
CA LYS A 487 28.51 15.76 -6.30
C LYS A 487 27.23 16.45 -6.73
N LYS A 488 27.23 17.80 -6.68
CA LYS A 488 26.07 18.59 -7.14
C LYS A 488 25.82 18.34 -8.63
N PRO A 489 24.62 17.89 -9.02
CA PRO A 489 24.29 17.71 -10.43
C PRO A 489 23.92 19.07 -11.05
N HIS A 490 24.62 19.45 -12.15
CA HIS A 490 24.39 20.71 -12.86
C HIS A 490 23.59 20.52 -14.15
N SER A 491 23.44 19.28 -14.62
CA SER A 491 22.75 18.98 -15.89
C SER A 491 21.24 18.78 -15.76
N ILE A 492 20.70 18.76 -14.54
CA ILE A 492 19.27 18.53 -14.28
C ILE A 492 18.53 19.86 -14.12
N LYS A 493 17.24 19.88 -14.51
CA LYS A 493 16.37 21.04 -14.35
C LYS A 493 15.79 21.04 -12.92
N VAL A 494 16.28 21.95 -12.09
CA VAL A 494 15.82 22.12 -10.70
C VAL A 494 14.80 23.26 -10.65
N THR A 495 13.52 22.91 -10.61
CA THR A 495 12.38 23.85 -10.50
C THR A 495 11.18 23.15 -9.86
N GLU A 496 10.16 23.90 -9.44
CA GLU A 496 8.92 23.34 -8.90
C GLU A 496 8.01 22.65 -9.94
N GLY A 497 8.38 22.62 -11.23
CA GLY A 497 7.55 22.03 -12.29
C GLY A 497 7.37 20.51 -12.15
N LEU A 498 6.24 19.99 -12.64
CA LEU A 498 5.92 18.57 -12.73
C LEU A 498 7.03 17.81 -13.49
N GLY A 499 7.59 16.77 -12.89
CA GLY A 499 8.67 15.97 -13.47
C GLY A 499 10.05 16.62 -13.47
N ASN A 500 10.19 17.87 -13.00
CA ASN A 500 11.49 18.49 -12.73
C ASN A 500 12.03 18.02 -11.38
N TYR A 501 13.26 18.37 -11.06
CA TYR A 501 13.89 17.97 -9.81
C TYR A 501 13.76 19.03 -8.72
N SER A 502 13.54 18.62 -7.49
CA SER A 502 13.98 19.34 -6.29
C SER A 502 15.41 18.91 -5.97
N LEU A 503 16.15 19.77 -5.28
CA LEU A 503 17.54 19.50 -4.91
C LEU A 503 17.81 20.01 -3.49
N ASP A 504 17.97 19.08 -2.56
CA ASP A 504 18.27 19.37 -1.16
C ASP A 504 19.74 19.02 -0.85
N LYS A 505 20.40 19.84 -0.04
CA LYS A 505 21.74 19.55 0.45
C LYS A 505 21.66 19.03 1.87
N ILE A 506 22.21 17.82 2.10
CA ILE A 506 22.33 17.14 3.37
C ILE A 506 23.76 17.29 3.86
N ASN A 507 23.95 17.78 5.09
CA ASN A 507 25.28 18.00 5.65
C ASN A 507 26.01 16.68 5.90
N LYS A 508 25.37 15.75 6.63
CA LYS A 508 25.90 14.42 6.88
C LYS A 508 24.82 13.38 6.64
N TYR A 509 25.13 12.34 5.90
CA TYR A 509 24.22 11.30 5.49
C TYR A 509 24.79 9.93 5.85
N ILE A 510 24.08 9.20 6.69
CA ILE A 510 24.46 7.85 7.13
C ILE A 510 23.57 6.86 6.41
N LEU A 511 24.12 6.09 5.50
CA LEU A 511 23.41 5.16 4.64
C LEU A 511 23.71 3.72 5.06
N LEU A 512 22.65 2.99 5.41
CA LEU A 512 22.69 1.66 6.00
C LEU A 512 22.12 0.58 5.08
N GLY A 513 21.61 1.00 3.93
CA GLY A 513 20.95 0.12 2.95
C GLY A 513 19.65 0.70 2.41
N SER A 514 18.99 -0.05 1.55
CA SER A 514 17.79 0.39 0.83
C SER A 514 16.66 0.83 1.76
N GLY A 515 16.41 2.14 1.82
CA GLY A 515 15.39 2.76 2.69
C GLY A 515 15.75 2.75 4.17
N ARG A 516 17.04 2.64 4.51
CA ARG A 516 17.58 2.78 5.87
C ARG A 516 18.71 3.79 5.87
N TYR A 517 18.40 5.01 6.30
CA TYR A 517 19.36 6.12 6.32
C TYR A 517 18.94 7.20 7.31
N PHE A 518 19.93 7.97 7.75
CA PHE A 518 19.77 9.18 8.55
C PHE A 518 20.40 10.38 7.85
N SER A 519 19.66 11.48 7.84
CA SER A 519 20.15 12.81 7.53
C SER A 519 20.44 13.54 8.84
N LEU A 520 21.63 14.10 8.99
CA LEU A 520 21.99 14.89 10.16
C LEU A 520 22.23 16.34 9.76
N ASP A 521 21.80 17.25 10.63
CA ASP A 521 22.06 18.68 10.51
C ASP A 521 23.51 19.03 10.87
N LYS A 522 23.83 20.31 11.00
CA LYS A 522 25.19 20.81 11.32
C LYS A 522 25.61 20.47 12.74
N ASP A 523 24.67 20.22 13.63
CA ASP A 523 24.90 19.91 15.03
C ASP A 523 24.77 18.40 15.32
N ASP A 524 24.83 17.57 14.26
CA ASP A 524 24.69 16.11 14.28
C ASP A 524 23.32 15.62 14.83
N ASN A 525 22.27 16.47 14.79
CA ASN A 525 20.92 16.04 15.12
C ASN A 525 20.22 15.39 13.93
N VAL A 526 19.40 14.38 14.21
CA VAL A 526 18.65 13.66 13.17
C VAL A 526 17.52 14.52 12.61
N GLU A 527 17.59 14.86 11.33
CA GLU A 527 16.49 15.48 10.58
C GLU A 527 15.42 14.43 10.23
N SER A 528 14.40 14.32 11.06
CA SER A 528 13.35 13.28 10.92
C SER A 528 12.61 13.33 9.58
N SER A 529 12.44 14.51 8.97
CA SER A 529 11.81 14.69 7.66
C SER A 529 12.62 14.10 6.49
N HIS A 530 13.93 14.04 6.63
CA HIS A 530 14.89 13.55 5.64
C HIS A 530 15.55 12.22 6.04
N SER A 531 15.04 11.57 7.11
CA SER A 531 15.55 10.30 7.61
C SER A 531 14.49 9.22 7.50
N ARG A 532 14.94 7.98 7.21
CA ARG A 532 14.04 6.83 7.07
C ARG A 532 14.70 5.55 7.57
N PHE A 533 13.91 4.75 8.28
CA PHE A 533 14.35 3.43 8.69
C PHE A 533 13.25 2.38 8.42
N ARG A 534 13.33 1.71 7.27
CA ARG A 534 12.35 0.68 6.89
C ARG A 534 12.43 -0.55 7.78
N GLY A 535 11.27 -1.08 8.11
CA GLY A 535 11.15 -2.38 8.79
C GLY A 535 11.14 -2.30 10.31
N VAL A 536 11.18 -1.07 10.87
CA VAL A 536 11.02 -0.78 12.29
C VAL A 536 9.97 0.30 12.46
N SER A 537 9.20 0.25 13.55
CA SER A 537 8.16 1.25 13.84
C SER A 537 8.66 2.39 14.75
N LEU A 538 9.97 2.44 15.00
CA LEU A 538 10.59 3.51 15.78
C LEU A 538 10.79 4.77 14.91
N PRO A 539 10.62 5.97 15.48
CA PRO A 539 11.06 7.20 14.85
C PRO A 539 12.57 7.16 14.51
N PRO A 540 13.01 7.79 13.41
CA PRO A 540 14.42 7.78 13.01
C PRO A 540 15.39 8.25 14.11
N SER A 541 15.02 9.27 14.89
CA SER A 541 15.83 9.77 16.00
C SER A 541 16.04 8.72 17.11
N GLN A 542 15.00 7.97 17.46
CA GLN A 542 15.10 6.90 18.46
C GLN A 542 15.93 5.72 17.94
N MET A 543 15.80 5.42 16.64
CA MET A 543 16.59 4.37 16.00
C MET A 543 18.07 4.76 15.94
N TYR A 544 18.38 6.01 15.63
CA TYR A 544 19.72 6.56 15.66
C TYR A 544 20.33 6.50 17.06
N GLY A 545 19.58 6.94 18.09
CA GLY A 545 20.02 6.83 19.49
C GLY A 545 20.27 5.39 19.94
N ALA A 546 19.44 4.44 19.50
CA ALA A 546 19.68 3.02 19.78
C ALA A 546 20.96 2.50 19.13
N MET A 547 21.33 2.97 17.93
CA MET A 547 22.61 2.66 17.28
C MET A 547 23.78 3.31 18.02
N ASP A 548 23.62 4.56 18.42
CA ASP A 548 24.65 5.35 19.10
C ASP A 548 25.10 4.71 20.43
N ILE A 549 24.15 4.18 21.18
CA ILE A 549 24.41 3.48 22.46
C ILE A 549 25.08 2.09 22.24
N ASN A 550 24.90 1.47 21.08
CA ASN A 550 25.39 0.11 20.79
C ASN A 550 26.47 0.09 19.70
N ARG A 551 27.32 1.09 19.65
CA ARG A 551 28.37 1.24 18.62
C ARG A 551 29.34 0.09 18.55
N ASP A 552 29.62 -0.57 19.67
CA ASP A 552 30.51 -1.72 19.81
C ASP A 552 29.91 -3.04 19.27
N LYS A 553 28.61 -3.05 18.97
CA LYS A 553 27.92 -4.26 18.55
C LYS A 553 27.82 -4.36 17.01
N LYS A 554 27.73 -5.60 16.51
CA LYS A 554 27.52 -5.89 15.07
C LYS A 554 26.07 -5.65 14.64
N ASN A 555 25.12 -5.70 15.56
CA ASN A 555 23.70 -5.53 15.29
C ASN A 555 22.96 -5.05 16.54
N ILE A 556 21.75 -4.58 16.37
CA ILE A 556 20.88 -4.20 17.48
C ILE A 556 19.55 -4.95 17.43
N GLU A 557 18.97 -5.18 18.58
CA GLU A 557 17.64 -5.74 18.73
C GLU A 557 16.68 -4.63 19.15
N VAL A 558 15.59 -4.50 18.41
CA VAL A 558 14.54 -3.52 18.69
C VAL A 558 13.18 -4.20 18.80
N ASN A 559 12.38 -3.73 19.73
CA ASN A 559 11.00 -4.17 19.84
C ASN A 559 10.20 -3.60 18.69
N LYS A 560 9.51 -4.47 17.98
CA LYS A 560 8.58 -4.13 16.91
C LYS A 560 7.17 -4.51 17.33
N THR A 561 6.31 -3.51 17.47
CA THR A 561 4.89 -3.77 17.55
C THR A 561 4.35 -4.07 16.17
N LYS A 562 3.81 -5.26 15.98
CA LYS A 562 3.22 -5.71 14.73
C LYS A 562 1.72 -5.84 14.91
N VAL A 563 0.96 -5.15 14.07
CA VAL A 563 -0.48 -5.40 13.93
C VAL A 563 -0.63 -6.70 13.13
N ILE A 564 -1.17 -7.72 13.76
CA ILE A 564 -1.44 -9.00 13.09
C ILE A 564 -2.80 -8.88 12.43
N LYS A 565 -2.79 -8.88 11.10
CA LYS A 565 -4.03 -9.02 10.33
C LYS A 565 -4.48 -10.46 10.36
N LEU A 566 -5.77 -10.70 10.44
CA LEU A 566 -6.34 -12.04 10.43
C LEU A 566 -5.76 -12.93 9.31
N LYS A 567 -5.67 -12.38 8.10
CA LYS A 567 -5.07 -13.02 6.93
C LYS A 567 -3.57 -13.28 7.06
N GLU A 568 -2.86 -12.45 7.80
CA GLU A 568 -1.43 -12.59 8.05
C GLU A 568 -1.15 -13.61 9.15
N ALA A 569 -1.92 -13.59 10.24
CA ALA A 569 -1.88 -14.62 11.27
C ALA A 569 -2.09 -16.00 10.64
N HIS A 570 -3.06 -16.10 9.74
CA HIS A 570 -3.35 -17.30 9.00
C HIS A 570 -2.21 -17.67 8.02
N LYS A 571 -1.67 -16.74 7.26
CA LYS A 571 -0.59 -16.96 6.29
C LYS A 571 0.75 -17.33 6.92
N ASN A 572 1.03 -16.83 8.12
CA ASN A 572 2.26 -17.11 8.86
C ASN A 572 2.16 -18.37 9.73
N SER A 573 1.01 -19.02 9.78
CA SER A 573 0.83 -20.28 10.45
C SER A 573 1.66 -21.36 9.77
N LYS A 574 2.38 -22.18 10.54
CA LYS A 574 3.06 -23.38 10.04
C LYS A 574 2.09 -24.36 9.35
N TYR A 575 0.81 -24.19 9.58
CA TYR A 575 -0.28 -25.01 9.06
C TYR A 575 -1.07 -24.37 7.94
N TYR A 576 -0.59 -23.25 7.39
CA TYR A 576 -1.28 -22.54 6.31
C TYR A 576 -1.47 -23.39 5.05
N ASN A 577 -0.51 -24.26 4.76
CA ASN A 577 -0.56 -25.23 3.64
C ASN A 577 -1.13 -26.59 4.07
N LEU A 578 -1.38 -26.79 5.34
CA LEU A 578 -2.12 -27.93 5.81
C LEU A 578 -3.58 -27.54 5.83
N THR A 579 -4.38 -28.38 5.31
CA THR A 579 -5.82 -28.33 5.23
C THR A 579 -6.46 -27.52 6.35
N PHE A 580 -7.31 -26.56 6.01
CA PHE A 580 -8.05 -25.74 6.97
C PHE A 580 -8.80 -26.58 8.02
N ALA A 581 -9.21 -27.79 7.65
CA ALA A 581 -9.88 -28.72 8.53
C ALA A 581 -8.97 -29.29 9.63
N SER A 582 -7.70 -29.53 9.31
CA SER A 582 -6.72 -29.97 10.31
C SER A 582 -6.12 -28.80 11.09
N PHE A 583 -6.52 -27.57 10.77
CA PHE A 583 -6.14 -26.38 11.50
C PHE A 583 -6.97 -26.32 12.79
N PRO A 584 -6.48 -26.87 13.94
CA PRO A 584 -7.22 -26.69 15.16
C PRO A 584 -7.00 -25.24 15.57
N LEU A 585 -8.04 -24.41 15.45
CA LEU A 585 -8.08 -23.09 16.10
C LEU A 585 -7.68 -23.16 17.59
N GLN A 586 -7.71 -24.35 18.19
CA GLN A 586 -7.20 -24.65 19.51
C GLN A 586 -5.67 -24.61 19.65
N GLN A 587 -4.89 -24.75 18.56
CA GLN A 587 -3.43 -24.60 18.58
C GLN A 587 -2.98 -23.12 18.42
N PHE A 588 -3.85 -22.25 17.93
CA PHE A 588 -3.69 -20.84 18.17
C PHE A 588 -4.33 -20.58 19.51
N ASN A 589 -3.54 -20.12 20.45
CA ASN A 589 -4.10 -19.44 21.59
C ASN A 589 -5.13 -18.45 20.99
N GLN A 590 -6.40 -18.57 21.33
CA GLN A 590 -7.47 -17.73 20.72
C GLN A 590 -7.13 -16.24 20.84
N THR A 591 -6.33 -15.86 21.85
CA THR A 591 -5.76 -14.57 22.05
C THR A 591 -4.75 -14.19 20.96
N ASP A 592 -3.94 -15.10 20.43
CA ASP A 592 -2.88 -14.78 19.46
C ASP A 592 -3.45 -14.52 18.05
N LEU A 593 -4.52 -15.19 17.67
CA LEU A 593 -5.20 -15.00 16.40
C LEU A 593 -5.93 -13.64 16.33
N PHE A 594 -6.40 -13.15 17.46
CA PHE A 594 -7.20 -11.92 17.59
C PHE A 594 -6.47 -10.80 18.33
N ASN A 595 -5.24 -11.03 18.79
CA ASN A 595 -4.41 -9.93 19.26
C ASN A 595 -4.11 -9.00 18.10
N THR A 596 -4.56 -7.75 18.24
CA THR A 596 -4.27 -6.70 17.27
C THR A 596 -2.80 -6.34 17.22
N PHE A 597 -2.05 -6.66 18.28
CA PHE A 597 -0.66 -6.30 18.42
C PHE A 597 0.17 -7.47 18.94
N GLN A 598 1.27 -7.74 18.28
CA GLN A 598 2.33 -8.62 18.76
C GLN A 598 3.60 -7.82 18.90
N ILE A 599 4.21 -7.84 20.08
CA ILE A 599 5.56 -7.30 20.26
C ILE A 599 6.53 -8.41 19.89
N THR A 600 7.29 -8.16 18.84
CA THR A 600 8.35 -9.07 18.38
C THR A 600 9.69 -8.37 18.49
N GLN A 601 10.72 -9.08 18.96
CA GLN A 601 12.08 -8.61 18.85
C GLN A 601 12.57 -8.77 17.41
N LYS A 602 13.09 -7.68 16.85
CA LYS A 602 13.65 -7.68 15.51
C LYS A 602 15.13 -7.37 15.58
N LYS A 603 15.93 -8.33 15.16
CA LYS A 603 17.37 -8.14 14.95
C LYS A 603 17.60 -7.31 13.69
N ILE A 604 18.27 -6.20 13.80
CA ILE A 604 18.64 -5.32 12.71
C ILE A 604 20.09 -5.61 12.32
N ASN A 605 20.26 -6.15 11.13
CA ASN A 605 21.56 -6.35 10.51
C ASN A 605 21.81 -5.22 9.50
N PHE A 606 23.05 -4.76 9.42
CA PHE A 606 23.50 -3.72 8.49
C PHE A 606 24.15 -4.37 7.29
N TYR A 607 23.37 -5.16 6.55
CA TYR A 607 23.82 -5.91 5.39
C TYR A 607 22.78 -5.79 4.26
N GLU A 608 23.27 -5.56 3.04
CA GLU A 608 22.45 -5.49 1.83
C GLU A 608 22.87 -6.62 0.87
N GLN A 609 21.91 -7.51 0.55
CA GLN A 609 22.20 -8.75 -0.21
C GLN A 609 22.16 -8.60 -1.73
N ARG A 610 21.68 -7.47 -2.24
CA ARG A 610 21.41 -7.32 -3.68
C ARG A 610 22.63 -6.94 -4.52
N ARG A 611 23.75 -6.65 -3.86
CA ARG A 611 25.01 -6.26 -4.49
C ARG A 611 26.20 -7.00 -3.87
N LYS A 612 27.29 -7.09 -4.63
CA LYS A 612 28.58 -7.64 -4.16
C LYS A 612 29.36 -6.54 -3.44
N TRP A 613 29.56 -6.68 -2.14
CA TRP A 613 30.26 -5.71 -1.31
C TRP A 613 31.75 -6.02 -1.22
N TYR A 614 32.58 -4.97 -1.15
CA TYR A 614 34.00 -5.04 -0.90
C TYR A 614 34.27 -4.75 0.59
N GLY A 615 34.10 -5.77 1.42
CA GLY A 615 34.19 -5.70 2.87
C GLY A 615 32.85 -5.80 3.59
N GLU A 616 32.91 -5.75 4.92
CA GLU A 616 31.75 -5.74 5.81
C GLU A 616 31.99 -4.80 7.00
N PHE A 617 30.95 -4.36 7.66
CA PHE A 617 31.03 -3.66 8.94
C PHE A 617 31.10 -4.70 10.06
N GLU A 618 32.14 -4.66 10.87
CA GLU A 618 32.28 -5.52 12.03
C GLU A 618 31.46 -5.01 13.21
N THR A 619 31.40 -3.70 13.36
CA THR A 619 30.63 -3.01 14.39
C THR A 619 29.75 -1.89 13.80
N ILE A 620 28.84 -1.39 14.60
CA ILE A 620 28.06 -0.20 14.26
C ILE A 620 28.94 1.05 14.16
N GLN A 621 30.06 1.09 14.95
CA GLN A 621 31.03 2.19 14.87
C GLN A 621 31.60 2.32 13.46
N ASP A 622 31.91 1.21 12.79
CA ASP A 622 32.49 1.22 11.44
C ASP A 622 31.56 1.93 10.44
N ILE A 623 30.24 1.88 10.65
CA ILE A 623 29.26 2.57 9.80
C ILE A 623 29.44 4.09 9.87
N PHE A 624 29.83 4.60 11.04
CA PHE A 624 30.05 6.03 11.25
C PHE A 624 31.40 6.50 10.74
N ASP A 625 32.40 5.61 10.73
CA ASP A 625 33.82 5.95 10.50
C ASP A 625 34.30 5.57 9.09
N THR A 626 33.64 4.60 8.44
CA THR A 626 34.10 4.06 7.16
C THR A 626 33.04 4.07 6.09
N GLN A 627 33.40 3.70 4.87
CA GLN A 627 32.49 3.57 3.73
C GLN A 627 32.75 2.24 3.03
N LEU A 628 31.67 1.50 2.77
CA LEU A 628 31.73 0.32 1.92
C LEU A 628 31.20 0.66 0.53
N ILE A 629 31.86 0.14 -0.47
CA ILE A 629 31.46 0.20 -1.87
C ILE A 629 31.06 -1.18 -2.37
N SER A 630 30.23 -1.22 -3.39
CA SER A 630 29.75 -2.46 -3.99
C SER A 630 29.74 -2.37 -5.50
N ARG A 631 29.62 -3.53 -6.16
CA ARG A 631 29.33 -3.65 -7.59
C ARG A 631 28.06 -4.48 -7.82
N PRO A 632 27.45 -4.41 -8.98
CA PRO A 632 26.45 -5.41 -9.39
C PRO A 632 27.04 -6.83 -9.34
N TYR A 633 26.21 -7.82 -9.01
CA TYR A 633 26.59 -9.22 -9.21
C TYR A 633 26.74 -9.51 -10.70
N ASN A 634 27.67 -10.37 -11.07
CA ASN A 634 27.61 -11.06 -12.36
C ASN A 634 26.60 -12.21 -12.27
N THR A 635 25.84 -12.47 -13.32
CA THR A 635 24.88 -13.59 -13.35
C THR A 635 25.51 -14.93 -13.04
N SER A 636 26.78 -15.14 -13.42
CA SER A 636 27.56 -16.33 -13.08
C SER A 636 27.84 -16.47 -11.57
N GLU A 637 27.83 -15.41 -10.82
CA GLU A 637 28.02 -15.44 -9.34
C GLU A 637 26.71 -15.77 -8.60
N LEU A 638 25.59 -15.69 -9.30
CA LEU A 638 24.27 -15.97 -8.76
C LEU A 638 23.80 -17.41 -9.05
N ILE A 639 24.64 -18.25 -9.64
CA ILE A 639 24.32 -19.66 -10.02
C ILE A 639 24.14 -20.55 -8.79
#